data_aa203940a853655bb2f74c568d4e94a9
#
_entry.id   aa203940a853655bb2f74c568d4e94a9
#
_cell.length_a   1.000
_cell.length_b   1.000
_cell.length_c   1.000
_cell.angle_alpha   90.00
_cell.angle_beta   90.00
_cell.angle_gamma   90.00
#
_symmetry.space_group_name_H-M   'P 1'
#
loop_
_entity.id
_entity.type
_entity.pdbx_description
1 polymer ?
#
loop_
_entity_poly.entity_id
_entity_poly.type
_entity_poly.pdbx_seq_one_letter_code
_entity_poly.pdbx_strand_id
1 'polypeptide(L)'
;MLPMEQIRIHINGIVQGVGFRPFVAKLARQLGVRGTVLNTTAGVRIAAWGSSALLGEFVRRLRTDAPPAALILSLQAQPVPPEEQEPAPQDFQIIPSAADSSRSTLVSPDLATCPDCLAELLDPQDRRYRYPFINCTNCGPRFTIIDDLPYDRPLTAMAPFAMCPSCAAEYACEEDRRYHAQPDACFDCGPMLRGGSPLAQPATTRAQSDALIEEAARRLLAGEVIAVKGLGGWHLSADATNQAAVQALRERKRRPSKPLACMVASLEDARALCDVSAEEARLLESPAHPIVLMPRKPGAALAPGVAGELPELGLMLPSTPVQHLLCRAAGRPLVMTSGNRSGEPIVADDAEAQDALGGIASWFLGNNRAIVARYDDSVARVLADGSTQMVRRARGYAPAPLFVDGFADGDGAPVLLAAGPEQKASLCLLSGQRAFVSQHLGDLETLGAWQAWEEARARYQRLFGLEPAALACDMHPEYLSSKWARAQAQQLGLPLVEVQHHHAHIAAVMGEHGLDGEVLGVALDGTGFGDDGSIWGCELLQASRSGYRRLWHLPCFALPRGAAAVRDPRRTAFALLRAAGLEDDERFGAFLDALPGRTLLAQMLDKKINSPLCSSAGRLFDAMAALMGLVEQAGYDGEPACLLEARARRELLEDGCAALFGNGVQLPAGLLAGGSDAALTRWLLVGESSAPLSASGLHARLAAVIIAECEAAREESGISRIALGGGCMVNRLLFSLLSEGLQARGFTVYANRELPPNDGCIAYGQAIVARARLSEV
;
A
#
# COMPACT_ATOMS: atom_id res chain seq x y z
N MET A 1 14.51 -37.93 -40.26
CA MET A 1 14.27 -37.20 -39.01
C MET A 1 14.76 -35.76 -39.21
N LEU A 2 13.98 -34.77 -38.91
CA LEU A 2 14.48 -33.38 -38.91
C LEU A 2 15.64 -33.30 -37.88
N PRO A 3 16.70 -32.52 -38.15
CA PRO A 3 17.79 -32.37 -37.23
C PRO A 3 17.28 -31.87 -35.88
N MET A 4 17.72 -32.49 -34.80
CA MET A 4 17.38 -32.10 -33.44
C MET A 4 18.34 -30.98 -33.02
N GLU A 5 17.80 -29.82 -32.75
CA GLU A 5 18.55 -28.62 -32.32
C GLU A 5 18.44 -28.46 -30.80
N GLN A 6 19.43 -27.83 -30.20
CA GLN A 6 19.40 -27.43 -28.79
C GLN A 6 19.31 -25.90 -28.66
N ILE A 7 18.43 -25.43 -27.80
CA ILE A 7 18.40 -24.02 -27.39
C ILE A 7 18.58 -23.91 -25.87
N ARG A 8 19.24 -22.85 -25.43
CA ARG A 8 19.25 -22.41 -24.03
C ARG A 8 18.31 -21.21 -23.89
N ILE A 9 17.39 -21.31 -22.93
CA ILE A 9 16.44 -20.23 -22.66
C ILE A 9 16.68 -19.74 -21.23
N HIS A 10 16.79 -18.42 -21.09
CA HIS A 10 16.85 -17.75 -19.81
C HIS A 10 15.61 -16.83 -19.65
N ILE A 11 14.88 -16.99 -18.54
CA ILE A 11 13.67 -16.24 -18.26
C ILE A 11 13.83 -15.55 -16.93
N ASN A 12 13.65 -14.23 -16.93
CA ASN A 12 13.67 -13.40 -15.74
C ASN A 12 12.28 -12.78 -15.50
N GLY A 13 11.95 -12.53 -14.22
CA GLY A 13 10.66 -12.01 -13.83
C GLY A 13 10.16 -12.65 -12.52
N ILE A 14 8.85 -12.52 -12.24
CA ILE A 14 8.17 -13.30 -11.20
C ILE A 14 7.88 -14.69 -11.81
N VAL A 15 8.89 -15.56 -11.81
CA VAL A 15 8.84 -16.89 -12.43
C VAL A 15 9.18 -18.00 -11.43
N GLN A 16 9.29 -17.65 -10.14
CA GLN A 16 9.48 -18.60 -9.05
C GLN A 16 8.33 -18.45 -8.04
N GLY A 17 7.90 -19.58 -7.47
CA GLY A 17 6.77 -19.58 -6.52
C GLY A 17 5.39 -19.40 -7.16
N VAL A 18 5.27 -19.42 -8.47
CA VAL A 18 4.04 -19.19 -9.24
C VAL A 18 3.68 -20.34 -10.18
N GLY A 19 4.20 -21.53 -9.90
CA GLY A 19 3.93 -22.72 -10.75
C GLY A 19 4.65 -22.72 -12.10
N PHE A 20 5.66 -21.88 -12.32
CA PHE A 20 6.28 -21.70 -13.63
C PHE A 20 7.07 -22.92 -14.08
N ARG A 21 7.93 -23.57 -13.24
CA ARG A 21 8.65 -24.81 -13.58
C ARG A 21 7.69 -25.95 -13.96
N PRO A 22 6.63 -26.25 -13.17
CA PRO A 22 5.55 -27.17 -13.56
C PRO A 22 4.94 -26.86 -14.91
N PHE A 23 4.61 -25.61 -15.16
CA PHE A 23 4.04 -25.16 -16.45
C PHE A 23 4.99 -25.45 -17.61
N VAL A 24 6.28 -25.10 -17.49
CA VAL A 24 7.30 -25.35 -18.52
C VAL A 24 7.41 -26.83 -18.84
N ALA A 25 7.50 -27.70 -17.82
CA ALA A 25 7.61 -29.14 -18.01
C ALA A 25 6.37 -29.73 -18.71
N LYS A 26 5.17 -29.32 -18.27
CA LYS A 26 3.90 -29.74 -18.89
C LYS A 26 3.80 -29.29 -20.34
N LEU A 27 4.13 -28.03 -20.64
CA LEU A 27 4.12 -27.48 -22.00
C LEU A 27 5.10 -28.19 -22.91
N ALA A 28 6.34 -28.43 -22.42
CA ALA A 28 7.37 -29.14 -23.18
C ALA A 28 6.91 -30.53 -23.58
N ARG A 29 6.31 -31.30 -22.67
CA ARG A 29 5.79 -32.64 -22.97
C ARG A 29 4.59 -32.61 -23.93
N GLN A 30 3.66 -31.68 -23.78
CA GLN A 30 2.54 -31.51 -24.71
C GLN A 30 3.03 -31.29 -26.15
N LEU A 31 4.13 -30.59 -26.30
CA LEU A 31 4.74 -30.31 -27.60
C LEU A 31 5.76 -31.39 -28.05
N GLY A 32 6.15 -32.32 -27.19
CA GLY A 32 7.18 -33.29 -27.50
C GLY A 32 8.62 -32.71 -27.47
N VAL A 33 8.85 -31.61 -26.78
CA VAL A 33 10.16 -31.03 -26.52
C VAL A 33 10.82 -31.79 -25.39
N ARG A 34 12.10 -32.15 -25.55
CA ARG A 34 12.93 -32.79 -24.52
C ARG A 34 13.75 -31.71 -23.80
N GLY A 35 14.18 -31.98 -22.58
CA GLY A 35 15.04 -30.99 -21.93
C GLY A 35 14.99 -30.96 -20.41
N THR A 36 15.44 -29.82 -19.88
CA THR A 36 15.48 -29.58 -18.44
C THR A 36 15.09 -28.17 -18.12
N VAL A 37 14.48 -27.96 -16.94
CA VAL A 37 14.21 -26.64 -16.36
C VAL A 37 14.68 -26.60 -14.91
N LEU A 38 15.28 -25.47 -14.49
CA LEU A 38 15.70 -25.23 -13.11
C LEU A 38 15.50 -23.77 -12.71
N ASN A 39 15.32 -23.55 -11.41
CA ASN A 39 15.41 -22.20 -10.83
C ASN A 39 16.87 -21.83 -10.58
N THR A 40 17.18 -20.56 -10.74
CA THR A 40 18.46 -19.98 -10.35
C THR A 40 18.24 -18.68 -9.58
N THR A 41 19.27 -18.14 -8.93
CA THR A 41 19.19 -16.81 -8.32
C THR A 41 18.99 -15.70 -9.35
N ALA A 42 19.15 -16.00 -10.66
CA ALA A 42 18.96 -15.06 -11.76
C ALA A 42 17.65 -15.27 -12.55
N GLY A 43 16.82 -16.27 -12.21
CA GLY A 43 15.56 -16.55 -12.91
C GLY A 43 15.31 -18.04 -13.11
N VAL A 44 14.81 -18.40 -14.29
CA VAL A 44 14.60 -19.78 -14.73
C VAL A 44 15.47 -20.05 -15.94
N ARG A 45 16.23 -21.14 -15.90
CA ARG A 45 16.96 -21.66 -17.06
C ARG A 45 16.27 -22.90 -17.62
N ILE A 46 16.26 -22.98 -18.96
CA ILE A 46 15.72 -24.11 -19.70
C ILE A 46 16.75 -24.52 -20.73
N ALA A 47 17.07 -25.81 -20.79
CA ALA A 47 17.76 -26.42 -21.94
C ALA A 47 16.73 -27.27 -22.69
N ALA A 48 16.48 -26.96 -23.97
CA ALA A 48 15.43 -27.59 -24.74
C ALA A 48 15.95 -28.13 -26.08
N TRP A 49 15.50 -29.34 -26.42
CA TRP A 49 15.86 -30.05 -27.64
C TRP A 49 14.61 -30.38 -28.47
N GLY A 50 14.65 -30.10 -29.77
CA GLY A 50 13.55 -30.36 -30.70
C GLY A 50 13.87 -29.90 -32.12
N SER A 51 12.91 -29.98 -33.03
CA SER A 51 13.05 -29.33 -34.33
C SER A 51 12.89 -27.82 -34.18
N SER A 52 13.45 -27.00 -35.08
CA SER A 52 13.42 -25.55 -35.04
C SER A 52 11.98 -25.02 -34.93
N ALA A 53 11.03 -25.59 -35.68
CA ALA A 53 9.61 -25.22 -35.62
C ALA A 53 8.96 -25.48 -34.25
N LEU A 54 9.34 -26.63 -33.65
CA LEU A 54 8.82 -27.05 -32.34
C LEU A 54 9.37 -26.18 -31.21
N LEU A 55 10.64 -25.85 -31.27
CA LEU A 55 11.31 -24.95 -30.33
C LEU A 55 10.77 -23.51 -30.44
N GLY A 56 10.50 -23.05 -31.67
CA GLY A 56 9.86 -21.75 -31.90
C GLY A 56 8.45 -21.67 -31.27
N GLU A 57 7.63 -22.71 -31.44
CA GLU A 57 6.30 -22.78 -30.82
C GLU A 57 6.39 -22.89 -29.29
N PHE A 58 7.34 -23.66 -28.77
CA PHE A 58 7.60 -23.75 -27.33
C PHE A 58 7.92 -22.37 -26.73
N VAL A 59 8.85 -21.63 -27.33
CA VAL A 59 9.24 -20.28 -26.87
C VAL A 59 8.04 -19.31 -26.95
N ARG A 60 7.24 -19.38 -28.00
CA ARG A 60 6.03 -18.54 -28.12
C ARG A 60 5.05 -18.83 -26.98
N ARG A 61 4.74 -20.11 -26.73
CA ARG A 61 3.75 -20.52 -25.72
C ARG A 61 4.26 -20.34 -24.30
N LEU A 62 5.57 -20.33 -24.05
CA LEU A 62 6.12 -19.93 -22.75
C LEU A 62 5.68 -18.52 -22.35
N ARG A 63 5.46 -17.61 -23.31
CA ARG A 63 4.96 -16.24 -23.05
C ARG A 63 3.43 -16.17 -22.98
N THR A 64 2.74 -16.80 -23.94
CA THR A 64 1.29 -16.63 -24.10
C THR A 64 0.47 -17.42 -23.08
N ASP A 65 0.98 -18.58 -22.64
CA ASP A 65 0.25 -19.53 -21.80
C ASP A 65 0.80 -19.57 -20.36
N ALA A 66 1.63 -18.59 -19.99
CA ALA A 66 2.22 -18.51 -18.65
C ALA A 66 1.15 -18.49 -17.53
N PRO A 67 1.45 -19.06 -16.34
CA PRO A 67 0.54 -19.00 -15.20
C PRO A 67 0.10 -17.57 -14.87
N PRO A 68 -1.15 -17.32 -14.44
CA PRO A 68 -1.66 -15.96 -14.22
C PRO A 68 -0.87 -15.12 -13.21
N ALA A 69 -0.19 -15.78 -12.25
CA ALA A 69 0.65 -15.13 -11.25
C ALA A 69 2.10 -14.92 -11.73
N ALA A 70 2.46 -15.41 -12.92
CA ALA A 70 3.79 -15.21 -13.48
C ALA A 70 3.88 -13.88 -14.23
N LEU A 71 5.01 -13.20 -14.07
CA LEU A 71 5.36 -12.00 -14.83
C LEU A 71 6.71 -12.23 -15.50
N ILE A 72 6.70 -12.43 -16.83
CA ILE A 72 7.91 -12.59 -17.62
C ILE A 72 8.39 -11.23 -18.09
N LEU A 73 9.54 -10.77 -17.58
CA LEU A 73 10.16 -9.52 -17.98
C LEU A 73 11.03 -9.70 -19.21
N SER A 74 11.88 -10.74 -19.19
CA SER A 74 12.71 -11.07 -20.32
C SER A 74 12.71 -12.58 -20.57
N LEU A 75 12.71 -12.94 -21.84
CA LEU A 75 12.90 -14.30 -22.32
C LEU A 75 13.90 -14.25 -23.45
N GLN A 76 15.08 -14.78 -23.19
CA GLN A 76 16.18 -14.90 -24.16
C GLN A 76 16.35 -16.37 -24.53
N ALA A 77 16.20 -16.67 -25.82
CA ALA A 77 16.40 -18.00 -26.35
C ALA A 77 17.60 -17.95 -27.33
N GLN A 78 18.61 -18.73 -27.05
CA GLN A 78 19.85 -18.77 -27.84
C GLN A 78 20.09 -20.19 -28.36
N PRO A 79 20.34 -20.37 -29.66
CA PRO A 79 20.76 -21.66 -30.19
C PRO A 79 22.14 -22.06 -29.64
N VAL A 80 22.30 -23.32 -29.33
CA VAL A 80 23.59 -23.87 -28.91
C VAL A 80 24.34 -24.33 -30.14
N PRO A 81 25.59 -23.88 -30.36
CA PRO A 81 26.40 -24.32 -31.48
C PRO A 81 26.54 -25.87 -31.50
N PRO A 82 26.57 -26.51 -32.68
CA PRO A 82 26.60 -27.97 -32.79
C PRO A 82 27.73 -28.65 -31.99
N GLU A 83 28.87 -27.99 -31.87
CA GLU A 83 30.04 -28.46 -31.13
C GLU A 83 29.89 -28.39 -29.61
N GLU A 84 28.94 -27.58 -29.11
CA GLU A 84 28.64 -27.42 -27.69
C GLU A 84 27.38 -28.16 -27.25
N GLN A 85 26.67 -28.81 -28.19
CA GLN A 85 25.40 -29.49 -27.88
C GLN A 85 25.65 -30.72 -27.00
N GLU A 86 24.87 -30.80 -25.94
CA GLU A 86 24.83 -31.95 -25.05
C GLU A 86 23.87 -33.02 -25.59
N PRO A 87 24.03 -34.31 -25.21
CA PRO A 87 23.06 -35.34 -25.58
C PRO A 87 21.66 -34.99 -25.05
N ALA A 88 20.67 -35.07 -25.92
CA ALA A 88 19.29 -34.83 -25.54
C ALA A 88 18.82 -35.83 -24.48
N PRO A 89 18.22 -35.39 -23.36
CA PRO A 89 17.62 -36.29 -22.39
C PRO A 89 16.44 -37.05 -23.02
N GLN A 90 16.05 -38.16 -22.39
CA GLN A 90 14.93 -38.96 -22.90
C GLN A 90 13.59 -38.25 -22.81
N ASP A 91 13.43 -37.40 -21.82
CA ASP A 91 12.20 -36.68 -21.50
C ASP A 91 12.50 -35.24 -21.04
N PHE A 92 11.47 -34.49 -20.67
CA PHE A 92 11.62 -33.14 -20.07
C PHE A 92 11.52 -33.21 -18.54
N GLN A 93 12.54 -32.70 -17.83
CA GLN A 93 12.67 -32.86 -16.39
C GLN A 93 12.84 -31.50 -15.66
N ILE A 94 12.29 -31.40 -14.45
CA ILE A 94 12.67 -30.35 -13.50
C ILE A 94 13.88 -30.87 -12.72
N ILE A 95 14.99 -30.14 -12.79
CA ILE A 95 16.22 -30.49 -12.07
C ILE A 95 16.44 -29.55 -10.87
N PRO A 96 17.31 -29.96 -9.92
CA PRO A 96 17.60 -29.13 -8.74
C PRO A 96 18.02 -27.70 -9.10
N SER A 97 17.62 -26.75 -8.27
CA SER A 97 17.99 -25.34 -8.43
C SER A 97 19.49 -25.12 -8.29
N ALA A 98 20.02 -24.10 -8.95
CA ALA A 98 21.42 -23.72 -8.90
C ALA A 98 21.58 -22.25 -8.48
N ALA A 99 22.70 -21.92 -7.83
CA ALA A 99 23.10 -20.55 -7.60
C ALA A 99 23.80 -19.98 -8.83
N ASP A 100 23.44 -18.77 -9.23
CA ASP A 100 24.16 -17.99 -10.24
C ASP A 100 25.03 -16.92 -9.58
N SER A 101 25.93 -16.32 -10.36
CA SER A 101 26.74 -15.20 -9.92
C SER A 101 25.94 -13.91 -9.68
N SER A 102 24.72 -13.82 -10.21
CA SER A 102 23.83 -12.67 -10.03
C SER A 102 22.51 -13.06 -9.33
N ARG A 103 21.90 -12.11 -8.60
CA ARG A 103 20.59 -12.24 -7.99
C ARG A 103 19.64 -11.28 -8.69
N SER A 104 18.96 -11.74 -9.73
CA SER A 104 18.02 -10.91 -10.50
C SER A 104 16.59 -11.45 -10.53
N THR A 105 16.36 -12.60 -9.88
CA THR A 105 15.01 -13.19 -9.71
C THR A 105 14.13 -12.30 -8.85
N LEU A 106 12.89 -12.12 -9.29
CA LEU A 106 11.88 -11.41 -8.54
C LEU A 106 11.15 -12.34 -7.57
N VAL A 107 10.79 -11.80 -6.41
CA VAL A 107 10.02 -12.50 -5.39
C VAL A 107 8.53 -12.19 -5.57
N SER A 108 7.71 -13.23 -5.67
CA SER A 108 6.25 -13.08 -5.70
C SER A 108 5.74 -12.55 -4.35
N PRO A 109 4.78 -11.63 -4.33
CA PRO A 109 4.01 -11.33 -3.13
C PRO A 109 3.22 -12.56 -2.66
N ASP A 110 2.73 -12.51 -1.42
CA ASP A 110 1.81 -13.52 -0.91
C ASP A 110 0.47 -13.45 -1.65
N LEU A 111 -0.08 -14.61 -1.96
CA LEU A 111 -1.32 -14.76 -2.73
C LEU A 111 -2.42 -15.34 -1.85
N ALA A 112 -3.63 -14.83 -1.96
CA ALA A 112 -4.79 -15.35 -1.26
C ALA A 112 -5.10 -16.80 -1.67
N THR A 113 -5.86 -17.52 -0.83
CA THR A 113 -6.32 -18.89 -1.11
C THR A 113 -7.11 -18.93 -2.42
N CYS A 114 -6.66 -19.72 -3.39
CA CYS A 114 -7.32 -19.82 -4.69
C CYS A 114 -8.63 -20.64 -4.59
N PRO A 115 -9.55 -20.51 -5.57
CA PRO A 115 -10.82 -21.22 -5.56
C PRO A 115 -10.68 -22.74 -5.45
N ASP A 116 -9.69 -23.35 -6.11
CA ASP A 116 -9.45 -24.80 -6.02
C ASP A 116 -9.06 -25.24 -4.60
N CYS A 117 -8.13 -24.51 -3.97
CA CYS A 117 -7.75 -24.80 -2.57
C CYS A 117 -8.89 -24.55 -1.60
N LEU A 118 -9.74 -23.56 -1.87
CA LEU A 118 -10.94 -23.31 -1.08
C LEU A 118 -11.96 -24.42 -1.25
N ALA A 119 -12.16 -24.94 -2.45
CA ALA A 119 -13.02 -26.10 -2.71
C ALA A 119 -12.57 -27.33 -1.90
N GLU A 120 -11.27 -27.70 -2.01
CA GLU A 120 -10.70 -28.80 -1.24
C GLU A 120 -10.76 -28.58 0.28
N LEU A 121 -10.53 -27.34 0.75
CA LEU A 121 -10.65 -26.99 2.18
C LEU A 121 -12.05 -27.31 2.73
N LEU A 122 -13.06 -27.21 1.88
CA LEU A 122 -14.48 -27.37 2.27
C LEU A 122 -15.08 -28.71 1.86
N ASP A 123 -14.38 -29.55 1.10
CA ASP A 123 -14.83 -30.88 0.69
C ASP A 123 -14.52 -31.93 1.78
N PRO A 124 -15.54 -32.50 2.44
CA PRO A 124 -15.35 -33.54 3.46
C PRO A 124 -14.61 -34.80 2.97
N GLN A 125 -14.57 -35.03 1.66
CA GLN A 125 -13.90 -36.18 1.06
C GLN A 125 -12.43 -35.92 0.74
N ASP A 126 -11.99 -34.65 0.73
CA ASP A 126 -10.59 -34.30 0.48
C ASP A 126 -9.73 -34.59 1.74
N ARG A 127 -8.51 -35.09 1.52
CA ARG A 127 -7.56 -35.37 2.60
C ARG A 127 -7.12 -34.13 3.36
N ARG A 128 -7.23 -32.94 2.75
CA ARG A 128 -6.96 -31.62 3.34
C ARG A 128 -8.23 -30.91 3.80
N TYR A 129 -9.37 -31.62 3.88
CA TYR A 129 -10.59 -31.05 4.43
C TYR A 129 -10.33 -30.34 5.76
N ARG A 130 -10.64 -29.04 5.80
CA ARG A 130 -10.42 -28.13 6.94
C ARG A 130 -8.95 -27.97 7.37
N TYR A 131 -7.97 -28.31 6.49
CA TYR A 131 -6.56 -28.10 6.80
C TYR A 131 -6.21 -26.59 6.71
N PRO A 132 -5.84 -25.93 7.84
CA PRO A 132 -5.75 -24.47 7.93
C PRO A 132 -4.54 -23.86 7.20
N PHE A 133 -3.72 -24.66 6.53
CA PHE A 133 -2.54 -24.23 5.77
C PHE A 133 -2.52 -24.82 4.36
N ILE A 134 -3.68 -25.23 3.84
CA ILE A 134 -3.79 -25.73 2.46
C ILE A 134 -3.35 -24.66 1.47
N ASN A 135 -2.59 -25.07 0.48
CA ASN A 135 -2.12 -24.22 -0.62
C ASN A 135 -1.73 -25.06 -1.84
N CYS A 136 -1.38 -24.39 -2.94
CA CYS A 136 -0.83 -25.01 -4.15
C CYS A 136 0.19 -24.06 -4.80
N THR A 137 0.57 -24.33 -6.06
CA THR A 137 1.46 -23.44 -6.81
C THR A 137 0.87 -22.05 -7.09
N ASN A 138 -0.46 -21.90 -7.08
CA ASN A 138 -1.17 -20.67 -7.46
C ASN A 138 -1.58 -19.79 -6.27
N CYS A 139 -1.40 -20.23 -5.03
CA CYS A 139 -1.86 -19.49 -3.84
C CYS A 139 -0.97 -19.74 -2.62
N GLY A 140 -1.25 -19.00 -1.54
CA GLY A 140 -0.60 -19.14 -0.24
C GLY A 140 0.62 -18.22 -0.07
N PRO A 141 1.40 -18.45 0.99
CA PRO A 141 2.50 -17.59 1.37
C PRO A 141 3.69 -17.68 0.39
N ARG A 142 4.37 -16.55 0.20
CA ARG A 142 5.59 -16.41 -0.60
C ARG A 142 6.59 -15.55 0.16
N PHE A 143 6.52 -14.22 0.04
CA PHE A 143 7.44 -13.27 0.67
C PHE A 143 7.52 -13.43 2.19
N THR A 144 6.39 -13.71 2.84
CA THR A 144 6.33 -13.87 4.30
C THR A 144 7.01 -15.14 4.82
N ILE A 145 7.31 -16.10 3.96
CA ILE A 145 8.00 -17.34 4.35
C ILE A 145 9.39 -17.50 3.72
N ILE A 146 9.75 -16.70 2.72
CA ILE A 146 11.05 -16.80 2.04
C ILE A 146 12.13 -16.25 2.97
N ASP A 147 13.15 -17.05 3.26
CA ASP A 147 14.34 -16.61 3.95
C ASP A 147 15.42 -16.17 2.97
N ASP A 148 15.68 -16.96 1.93
CA ASP A 148 16.64 -16.62 0.86
C ASP A 148 16.19 -17.20 -0.50
N LEU A 149 16.94 -16.87 -1.56
CA LEU A 149 16.76 -17.35 -2.94
C LEU A 149 17.84 -18.38 -3.32
N PRO A 150 17.55 -19.33 -4.23
CA PRO A 150 16.30 -19.51 -4.98
C PRO A 150 15.13 -19.97 -4.11
N TYR A 151 13.88 -19.75 -4.57
CA TYR A 151 12.69 -20.14 -3.84
C TYR A 151 12.53 -21.66 -3.80
N ASP A 152 13.13 -22.28 -2.80
CA ASP A 152 13.03 -23.70 -2.50
C ASP A 152 12.74 -23.93 -1.02
N ARG A 153 12.01 -25.01 -0.69
CA ARG A 153 11.51 -25.29 0.68
C ARG A 153 12.56 -25.15 1.79
N PRO A 154 13.82 -25.64 1.63
CA PRO A 154 14.85 -25.47 2.66
C PRO A 154 15.21 -24.02 2.97
N LEU A 155 14.97 -23.09 2.04
CA LEU A 155 15.22 -21.65 2.18
C LEU A 155 13.93 -20.88 2.55
N THR A 156 13.00 -21.55 3.23
CA THR A 156 11.74 -20.95 3.67
C THR A 156 11.39 -21.36 5.10
N ALA A 157 10.43 -20.68 5.71
CA ALA A 157 9.84 -21.07 7.00
C ALA A 157 9.18 -22.48 6.98
N MET A 158 9.15 -23.15 5.84
CA MET A 158 8.67 -24.54 5.72
C MET A 158 9.79 -25.57 5.89
N ALA A 159 11.06 -25.18 5.99
CA ALA A 159 12.18 -26.10 6.20
C ALA A 159 12.01 -27.07 7.38
N PRO A 160 11.46 -26.68 8.53
CA PRO A 160 11.23 -27.60 9.66
C PRO A 160 10.14 -28.66 9.42
N PHE A 161 9.32 -28.51 8.37
CA PHE A 161 8.18 -29.37 8.08
C PHE A 161 8.50 -30.36 6.96
N ALA A 162 9.09 -31.52 7.31
CA ALA A 162 9.40 -32.58 6.34
C ALA A 162 8.10 -33.17 5.75
N MET A 163 8.02 -33.30 4.43
CA MET A 163 6.82 -33.83 3.76
C MET A 163 6.59 -35.29 4.12
N CYS A 164 5.33 -35.65 4.39
CA CYS A 164 4.88 -37.04 4.49
C CYS A 164 4.91 -37.71 3.09
N PRO A 165 4.87 -39.07 3.01
CA PRO A 165 4.91 -39.76 1.73
C PRO A 165 3.86 -39.30 0.72
N SER A 166 2.64 -39.00 1.17
CA SER A 166 1.54 -38.54 0.30
C SER A 166 1.84 -37.15 -0.29
N CYS A 167 2.27 -36.17 0.54
CA CYS A 167 2.65 -34.84 0.05
C CYS A 167 3.89 -34.91 -0.83
N ALA A 168 4.86 -35.79 -0.52
CA ALA A 168 6.04 -35.99 -1.37
C ALA A 168 5.66 -36.59 -2.75
N ALA A 169 4.68 -37.49 -2.78
CA ALA A 169 4.17 -38.04 -4.04
C ALA A 169 3.47 -36.97 -4.89
N GLU A 170 2.59 -36.13 -4.31
CA GLU A 170 1.96 -35.00 -5.01
C GLU A 170 2.99 -33.97 -5.48
N TYR A 171 3.96 -33.63 -4.63
CA TYR A 171 5.05 -32.74 -4.97
C TYR A 171 5.88 -33.23 -6.17
N ALA A 172 6.02 -34.56 -6.32
CA ALA A 172 6.75 -35.20 -7.43
C ALA A 172 5.86 -35.52 -8.63
N CYS A 173 4.53 -35.49 -8.50
CA CYS A 173 3.58 -35.84 -9.55
C CYS A 173 3.30 -34.62 -10.44
N GLU A 174 3.64 -34.74 -11.71
CA GLU A 174 3.53 -33.65 -12.70
C GLU A 174 2.11 -33.25 -13.05
N GLU A 175 1.17 -34.17 -12.87
CA GLU A 175 -0.26 -33.94 -13.12
C GLU A 175 -0.92 -33.26 -11.94
N ASP A 176 -0.31 -33.30 -10.76
CA ASP A 176 -0.83 -32.70 -9.56
C ASP A 176 -0.60 -31.18 -9.55
N ARG A 177 -1.60 -30.43 -9.11
CA ARG A 177 -1.54 -28.96 -8.97
C ARG A 177 -0.58 -28.48 -7.86
N ARG A 178 -0.03 -29.41 -7.06
CA ARG A 178 1.02 -29.19 -6.06
C ARG A 178 2.41 -29.59 -6.53
N TYR A 179 2.54 -29.97 -7.78
CA TYR A 179 3.84 -30.30 -8.36
C TYR A 179 4.86 -29.18 -8.11
N HIS A 180 5.91 -29.47 -7.35
CA HIS A 180 6.91 -28.51 -6.86
C HIS A 180 6.35 -27.30 -6.07
N ALA A 181 5.18 -27.41 -5.43
CA ALA A 181 4.66 -26.39 -4.52
C ALA A 181 5.47 -26.40 -3.21
N GLN A 182 6.36 -25.44 -3.02
CA GLN A 182 7.28 -25.40 -1.88
C GLN A 182 6.59 -25.39 -0.51
N PRO A 183 5.44 -24.68 -0.31
CA PRO A 183 4.73 -24.70 0.96
C PRO A 183 3.72 -25.85 1.12
N ASP A 184 3.68 -26.83 0.19
CA ASP A 184 2.75 -27.96 0.26
C ASP A 184 2.88 -28.74 1.56
N ALA A 185 1.72 -29.08 2.17
CA ALA A 185 1.62 -29.77 3.43
C ALA A 185 0.22 -30.33 3.68
N CYS A 186 0.06 -31.14 4.72
CA CYS A 186 -1.21 -31.63 5.26
C CYS A 186 -1.15 -31.77 6.79
N PHE A 187 -2.20 -32.32 7.42
CA PHE A 187 -2.23 -32.54 8.87
C PHE A 187 -1.09 -33.41 9.40
N ASP A 188 -0.52 -34.30 8.58
CA ASP A 188 0.54 -35.21 9.02
C ASP A 188 1.94 -34.59 9.00
N CYS A 189 2.15 -33.54 8.20
CA CYS A 189 3.50 -33.05 7.94
C CYS A 189 3.67 -31.52 7.95
N GLY A 190 2.59 -30.77 8.09
CA GLY A 190 2.65 -29.33 7.94
C GLY A 190 2.47 -28.54 9.24
N PRO A 191 2.38 -27.22 9.11
CA PRO A 191 2.06 -26.36 10.24
C PRO A 191 0.72 -26.72 10.87
N MET A 192 0.61 -26.48 12.18
CA MET A 192 -0.57 -26.78 12.97
C MET A 192 -0.99 -25.57 13.81
N LEU A 193 -2.28 -25.45 14.07
CA LEU A 193 -2.83 -24.40 14.91
C LEU A 193 -2.40 -24.57 16.37
N ARG A 194 -2.31 -23.46 17.06
CA ARG A 194 -2.11 -23.32 18.50
C ARG A 194 -3.18 -22.40 19.06
N GLY A 195 -3.73 -22.70 20.21
CA GLY A 195 -4.72 -21.84 20.85
C GLY A 195 -4.44 -21.69 22.34
N GLY A 196 -4.86 -20.58 22.91
CA GLY A 196 -4.73 -20.35 24.35
C GLY A 196 -4.21 -18.98 24.73
N SER A 197 -4.14 -18.73 26.02
CA SER A 197 -3.49 -17.57 26.64
C SER A 197 -2.89 -18.04 27.96
N PRO A 198 -1.59 -18.41 27.98
CA PRO A 198 -0.60 -18.43 26.87
C PRO A 198 -0.90 -19.48 25.78
N LEU A 199 -0.23 -19.34 24.61
CA LEU A 199 -0.34 -20.30 23.51
C LEU A 199 0.07 -21.70 23.94
N ALA A 200 -0.83 -22.67 23.77
CA ALA A 200 -0.59 -24.08 24.05
C ALA A 200 0.33 -24.74 23.00
N GLN A 201 0.65 -26.02 23.19
CA GLN A 201 1.31 -26.84 22.19
C GLN A 201 0.47 -26.92 20.89
N PRO A 202 1.10 -27.12 19.74
CA PRO A 202 0.38 -27.27 18.48
C PRO A 202 -0.60 -28.43 18.53
N ALA A 203 -1.76 -28.26 17.90
CA ALA A 203 -2.69 -29.36 17.64
C ALA A 203 -1.97 -30.45 16.82
N THR A 204 -2.31 -31.69 17.03
CA THR A 204 -1.71 -32.86 16.36
C THR A 204 -2.69 -33.57 15.44
N THR A 205 -3.97 -33.19 15.50
CA THR A 205 -5.05 -33.82 14.72
C THR A 205 -5.98 -32.76 14.12
N ARG A 206 -6.72 -33.15 13.08
CA ARG A 206 -7.79 -32.32 12.51
C ARG A 206 -8.82 -31.93 13.57
N ALA A 207 -9.29 -32.92 14.38
CA ALA A 207 -10.30 -32.66 15.40
C ALA A 207 -9.85 -31.59 16.41
N GLN A 208 -8.58 -31.59 16.81
CA GLN A 208 -8.03 -30.56 17.68
C GLN A 208 -7.95 -29.19 16.98
N SER A 209 -7.55 -29.15 15.70
CA SER A 209 -7.55 -27.92 14.92
C SER A 209 -8.96 -27.35 14.74
N ASP A 210 -9.94 -28.21 14.46
CA ASP A 210 -11.36 -27.85 14.37
C ASP A 210 -11.88 -27.26 15.69
N ALA A 211 -11.55 -27.90 16.80
CA ALA A 211 -11.93 -27.41 18.12
C ALA A 211 -11.34 -26.02 18.44
N LEU A 212 -10.12 -25.70 17.97
CA LEU A 212 -9.52 -24.39 18.14
C LEU A 212 -10.24 -23.31 17.30
N ILE A 213 -10.64 -23.63 16.07
CA ILE A 213 -11.44 -22.71 15.23
C ILE A 213 -12.81 -22.45 15.85
N GLU A 214 -13.50 -23.50 16.32
CA GLU A 214 -14.82 -23.38 16.97
C GLU A 214 -14.73 -22.59 18.29
N GLU A 215 -13.68 -22.81 19.08
CA GLU A 215 -13.44 -22.05 20.32
C GLU A 215 -13.16 -20.56 20.00
N ALA A 216 -12.37 -20.27 18.97
CA ALA A 216 -12.14 -18.89 18.52
C ALA A 216 -13.45 -18.21 18.10
N ALA A 217 -14.27 -18.88 17.30
CA ALA A 217 -15.56 -18.37 16.87
C ALA A 217 -16.52 -18.16 18.05
N ARG A 218 -16.60 -19.12 18.98
CA ARG A 218 -17.43 -19.03 20.20
C ARG A 218 -17.04 -17.79 21.03
N ARG A 219 -15.73 -17.53 21.20
CA ARG A 219 -15.24 -16.37 21.95
C ARG A 219 -15.60 -15.06 21.26
N LEU A 220 -15.42 -14.97 19.94
CA LEU A 220 -15.83 -13.79 19.15
C LEU A 220 -17.33 -13.52 19.30
N LEU A 221 -18.17 -14.56 19.18
CA LEU A 221 -19.61 -14.46 19.35
C LEU A 221 -20.04 -14.10 20.79
N ALA A 222 -19.21 -14.46 21.78
CA ALA A 222 -19.38 -14.03 23.18
C ALA A 222 -18.95 -12.57 23.43
N GLY A 223 -18.47 -11.86 22.41
CA GLY A 223 -18.04 -10.46 22.51
C GLY A 223 -16.59 -10.27 22.98
N GLU A 224 -15.79 -11.33 22.97
CA GLU A 224 -14.37 -11.23 23.30
C GLU A 224 -13.54 -10.68 22.12
N VAL A 225 -12.43 -10.04 22.45
CA VAL A 225 -11.38 -9.69 21.48
C VAL A 225 -10.32 -10.77 21.50
N ILE A 226 -10.00 -11.35 20.34
CA ILE A 226 -8.96 -12.37 20.22
C ILE A 226 -7.85 -11.91 19.28
N ALA A 227 -6.66 -12.50 19.42
CA ALA A 227 -5.55 -12.35 18.50
C ALA A 227 -5.49 -13.55 17.53
N VAL A 228 -5.35 -13.28 16.22
CA VAL A 228 -5.30 -14.32 15.17
C VAL A 228 -4.02 -14.14 14.36
N LYS A 229 -3.19 -15.17 14.24
CA LYS A 229 -1.95 -15.12 13.46
C LYS A 229 -2.25 -15.22 11.96
N GLY A 230 -1.94 -14.15 11.22
CA GLY A 230 -2.07 -14.08 9.77
C GLY A 230 -0.81 -14.51 9.02
N LEU A 231 -0.65 -14.05 7.76
CA LEU A 231 0.55 -14.30 6.95
C LEU A 231 1.74 -13.44 7.39
N GLY A 232 1.55 -12.13 7.50
CA GLY A 232 2.62 -11.17 7.78
C GLY A 232 2.65 -10.63 9.20
N GLY A 233 1.79 -11.10 10.08
CA GLY A 233 1.70 -10.66 11.46
C GLY A 233 0.42 -11.14 12.15
N TRP A 234 0.30 -10.77 13.42
CA TRP A 234 -0.90 -11.00 14.19
C TRP A 234 -1.98 -9.96 13.89
N HIS A 235 -3.24 -10.37 13.95
CA HIS A 235 -4.39 -9.49 13.88
C HIS A 235 -5.16 -9.52 15.18
N LEU A 236 -5.84 -8.42 15.51
CA LEU A 236 -6.87 -8.37 16.55
C LEU A 236 -8.23 -8.47 15.88
N SER A 237 -9.06 -9.39 16.37
CA SER A 237 -10.37 -9.67 15.82
C SER A 237 -11.47 -9.54 16.89
N ALA A 238 -12.63 -9.05 16.48
CA ALA A 238 -13.84 -8.92 17.28
C ALA A 238 -15.08 -9.06 16.38
N ASP A 239 -16.23 -9.43 16.94
CA ASP A 239 -17.51 -9.42 16.22
C ASP A 239 -17.86 -7.97 15.82
N ALA A 240 -17.86 -7.68 14.52
CA ALA A 240 -18.12 -6.35 13.98
C ALA A 240 -19.58 -5.89 14.19
N THR A 241 -20.48 -6.78 14.56
CA THR A 241 -21.90 -6.46 14.85
C THR A 241 -22.12 -6.13 16.33
N ASN A 242 -21.13 -6.45 17.20
CA ASN A 242 -21.23 -6.26 18.65
C ASN A 242 -20.55 -4.95 19.08
N GLN A 243 -21.34 -3.93 19.43
CA GLN A 243 -20.82 -2.62 19.83
C GLN A 243 -19.91 -2.71 21.08
N ALA A 244 -20.22 -3.56 22.05
CA ALA A 244 -19.40 -3.70 23.25
C ALA A 244 -18.03 -4.30 22.94
N ALA A 245 -17.96 -5.31 22.05
CA ALA A 245 -16.70 -5.90 21.59
C ALA A 245 -15.84 -4.89 20.81
N VAL A 246 -16.46 -4.13 19.90
CA VAL A 246 -15.77 -3.09 19.13
C VAL A 246 -15.24 -1.98 20.05
N GLN A 247 -16.04 -1.56 21.04
CA GLN A 247 -15.63 -0.55 22.00
C GLN A 247 -14.46 -1.02 22.87
N ALA A 248 -14.54 -2.25 23.39
CA ALA A 248 -13.45 -2.86 24.16
C ALA A 248 -12.15 -2.96 23.37
N LEU A 249 -12.23 -3.34 22.09
CA LEU A 249 -11.07 -3.33 21.19
C LEU A 249 -10.47 -1.91 21.06
N ARG A 250 -11.29 -0.90 20.82
CA ARG A 250 -10.86 0.50 20.67
C ARG A 250 -10.14 1.01 21.91
N GLU A 251 -10.74 0.80 23.09
CA GLU A 251 -10.17 1.24 24.36
C GLU A 251 -8.83 0.58 24.66
N ARG A 252 -8.77 -0.77 24.56
CA ARG A 252 -7.55 -1.53 24.85
C ARG A 252 -6.43 -1.26 23.86
N LYS A 253 -6.77 -1.10 22.56
CA LYS A 253 -5.79 -0.77 21.51
C LYS A 253 -5.42 0.73 21.51
N ARG A 254 -6.13 1.57 22.29
CA ARG A 254 -5.99 3.05 22.29
C ARG A 254 -6.17 3.63 20.87
N ARG A 255 -7.23 3.19 20.21
CA ARG A 255 -7.61 3.61 18.87
C ARG A 255 -9.04 4.15 18.88
N PRO A 256 -9.25 5.42 19.34
CA PRO A 256 -10.58 5.93 19.66
C PRO A 256 -11.49 6.03 18.42
N SER A 257 -11.00 6.53 17.31
CA SER A 257 -11.85 6.94 16.18
C SER A 257 -11.44 6.34 14.82
N LYS A 258 -10.15 6.02 14.59
CA LYS A 258 -9.69 5.50 13.28
C LYS A 258 -10.52 4.29 12.84
N PRO A 259 -11.08 4.27 11.60
CA PRO A 259 -11.94 3.19 11.11
C PRO A 259 -11.30 1.80 11.25
N LEU A 260 -12.14 0.80 11.45
CA LEU A 260 -11.74 -0.59 11.55
C LEU A 260 -12.16 -1.33 10.26
N ALA A 261 -11.23 -2.06 9.65
CA ALA A 261 -11.55 -2.93 8.54
C ALA A 261 -12.31 -4.17 9.03
N CYS A 262 -13.25 -4.63 8.19
CA CYS A 262 -14.01 -5.85 8.46
C CYS A 262 -13.71 -6.92 7.41
N MET A 263 -13.55 -8.16 7.89
CA MET A 263 -13.46 -9.35 7.07
C MET A 263 -14.84 -9.99 6.97
N VAL A 264 -15.25 -10.31 5.74
CA VAL A 264 -16.52 -10.98 5.42
C VAL A 264 -16.25 -12.27 4.69
N ALA A 265 -17.08 -13.30 4.88
CA ALA A 265 -16.80 -14.64 4.35
C ALA A 265 -16.93 -14.75 2.83
N SER A 266 -17.70 -13.85 2.20
CA SER A 266 -17.99 -13.88 0.75
C SER A 266 -18.25 -12.50 0.18
N LEU A 267 -18.26 -12.40 -1.16
CA LEU A 267 -18.69 -11.22 -1.88
C LEU A 267 -20.18 -10.90 -1.65
N GLU A 268 -21.01 -11.90 -1.39
CA GLU A 268 -22.41 -11.72 -1.04
C GLU A 268 -22.56 -11.00 0.30
N ASP A 269 -21.77 -11.38 1.30
CA ASP A 269 -21.73 -10.69 2.60
C ASP A 269 -21.23 -9.24 2.44
N ALA A 270 -20.25 -9.00 1.57
CA ALA A 270 -19.80 -7.65 1.27
C ALA A 270 -20.94 -6.80 0.66
N ARG A 271 -21.69 -7.35 -0.28
CA ARG A 271 -22.86 -6.71 -0.90
C ARG A 271 -24.02 -6.48 0.06
N ALA A 272 -24.12 -7.22 1.14
CA ALA A 272 -25.08 -6.95 2.20
C ALA A 272 -24.75 -5.67 2.99
N LEU A 273 -23.47 -5.29 3.06
CA LEU A 273 -22.98 -4.15 3.84
C LEU A 273 -22.68 -2.90 3.01
N CYS A 274 -22.25 -3.07 1.77
CA CYS A 274 -21.80 -1.99 0.87
C CYS A 274 -22.47 -2.08 -0.50
N ASP A 275 -22.50 -0.93 -1.19
CA ASP A 275 -22.78 -0.88 -2.61
C ASP A 275 -21.47 -1.25 -3.33
N VAL A 276 -21.44 -2.45 -3.92
CA VAL A 276 -20.24 -3.04 -4.52
C VAL A 276 -20.35 -3.03 -6.04
N SER A 277 -19.54 -2.23 -6.70
CA SER A 277 -19.42 -2.20 -8.17
C SER A 277 -18.73 -3.46 -8.71
N ALA A 278 -18.75 -3.65 -10.03
CA ALA A 278 -18.06 -4.76 -10.67
C ALA A 278 -16.53 -4.68 -10.51
N GLU A 279 -15.98 -3.47 -10.54
CA GLU A 279 -14.56 -3.16 -10.34
C GLU A 279 -14.12 -3.46 -8.91
N GLU A 280 -14.92 -3.03 -7.92
CA GLU A 280 -14.67 -3.31 -6.50
C GLU A 280 -14.78 -4.80 -6.20
N ALA A 281 -15.73 -5.52 -6.80
CA ALA A 281 -15.84 -6.96 -6.68
C ALA A 281 -14.58 -7.66 -7.23
N ARG A 282 -14.12 -7.27 -8.44
CA ARG A 282 -12.87 -7.80 -9.02
C ARG A 282 -11.65 -7.52 -8.16
N LEU A 283 -11.60 -6.35 -7.52
CA LEU A 283 -10.50 -5.98 -6.63
C LEU A 283 -10.52 -6.80 -5.34
N LEU A 284 -11.70 -7.00 -4.72
CA LEU A 284 -11.87 -7.86 -3.54
C LEU A 284 -11.45 -9.31 -3.80
N GLU A 285 -11.82 -9.86 -4.96
CA GLU A 285 -11.54 -11.23 -5.36
C GLU A 285 -10.18 -11.39 -6.07
N SER A 286 -9.40 -10.32 -6.22
CA SER A 286 -8.05 -10.38 -6.80
C SER A 286 -7.14 -11.27 -5.94
N PRO A 287 -6.07 -11.85 -6.49
CA PRO A 287 -5.12 -12.65 -5.71
C PRO A 287 -4.48 -11.92 -4.52
N ALA A 288 -4.52 -10.59 -4.51
CA ALA A 288 -4.03 -9.76 -3.41
C ALA A 288 -5.00 -9.69 -2.22
N HIS A 289 -6.34 -9.84 -2.44
CA HIS A 289 -7.39 -9.66 -1.42
C HIS A 289 -7.14 -8.44 -0.52
N PRO A 290 -7.03 -7.21 -1.07
CA PRO A 290 -6.80 -6.02 -0.28
C PRO A 290 -8.03 -5.64 0.55
N ILE A 291 -7.85 -4.75 1.51
CA ILE A 291 -8.97 -3.99 2.09
C ILE A 291 -9.46 -3.01 1.03
N VAL A 292 -10.73 -3.10 0.63
CA VAL A 292 -11.35 -2.20 -0.33
C VAL A 292 -12.29 -1.24 0.39
N LEU A 293 -12.07 0.07 0.18
CA LEU A 293 -12.93 1.13 0.72
C LEU A 293 -14.12 1.32 -0.19
N MET A 294 -15.32 1.00 0.30
CA MET A 294 -16.57 1.00 -0.49
C MET A 294 -17.70 1.77 0.21
N PRO A 295 -18.65 2.36 -0.55
CA PRO A 295 -19.79 3.05 0.01
C PRO A 295 -20.62 2.14 0.91
N ARG A 296 -20.85 2.58 2.16
CA ARG A 296 -21.65 1.86 3.14
C ARG A 296 -23.14 1.99 2.82
N LYS A 297 -23.87 0.87 2.81
CA LYS A 297 -25.33 0.89 2.70
C LYS A 297 -25.99 1.48 3.95
N PRO A 298 -27.08 2.26 3.78
CA PRO A 298 -27.91 2.63 4.90
C PRO A 298 -28.44 1.39 5.64
N GLY A 299 -28.31 1.36 6.96
CA GLY A 299 -28.78 0.23 7.77
C GLY A 299 -27.88 -1.02 7.73
N ALA A 300 -26.66 -0.92 7.20
CA ALA A 300 -25.68 -2.01 7.26
C ALA A 300 -25.56 -2.57 8.69
N ALA A 301 -25.67 -3.88 8.84
CA ALA A 301 -25.72 -4.58 10.14
C ALA A 301 -24.32 -4.64 10.81
N LEU A 302 -23.77 -3.47 11.15
CA LEU A 302 -22.49 -3.31 11.85
C LEU A 302 -22.66 -2.39 13.05
N ALA A 303 -21.82 -2.63 14.05
CA ALA A 303 -21.75 -1.75 15.22
C ALA A 303 -21.31 -0.33 14.79
N PRO A 304 -21.96 0.74 15.31
CA PRO A 304 -21.60 2.12 15.00
C PRO A 304 -20.11 2.42 15.19
N GLY A 305 -19.51 1.79 16.18
CA GLY A 305 -18.07 1.92 16.46
C GLY A 305 -17.14 1.41 15.36
N VAL A 306 -17.60 0.73 14.30
CA VAL A 306 -16.71 0.24 13.23
C VAL A 306 -16.16 1.37 12.38
N ALA A 307 -17.02 2.24 11.86
CA ALA A 307 -16.63 3.32 10.95
C ALA A 307 -17.14 4.71 11.38
N GLY A 308 -17.95 4.79 12.46
CA GLY A 308 -18.51 6.06 12.92
C GLY A 308 -19.38 6.72 11.85
N GLU A 309 -19.14 8.00 11.63
CA GLU A 309 -19.86 8.83 10.65
C GLU A 309 -19.33 8.73 9.20
N LEU A 310 -18.26 7.95 8.98
CA LEU A 310 -17.69 7.85 7.65
C LEU A 310 -18.63 7.11 6.69
N PRO A 311 -18.74 7.58 5.43
CA PRO A 311 -19.64 7.01 4.45
C PRO A 311 -19.11 5.73 3.79
N GLU A 312 -17.87 5.35 4.08
CA GLU A 312 -17.19 4.19 3.49
C GLU A 312 -16.81 3.17 4.55
N LEU A 313 -16.85 1.90 4.18
CA LEU A 313 -16.34 0.77 4.96
C LEU A 313 -15.13 0.17 4.25
N GLY A 314 -14.11 -0.20 5.03
CA GLY A 314 -13.03 -1.05 4.55
C GLY A 314 -13.43 -2.52 4.73
N LEU A 315 -13.72 -3.21 3.64
CA LEU A 315 -14.01 -4.64 3.64
C LEU A 315 -12.90 -5.45 2.97
N MET A 316 -12.66 -6.66 3.44
CA MET A 316 -11.76 -7.63 2.82
C MET A 316 -12.33 -9.04 2.88
N LEU A 317 -11.92 -9.88 1.92
CA LEU A 317 -12.17 -11.31 1.95
C LEU A 317 -11.05 -12.04 2.69
N PRO A 318 -11.29 -13.26 3.23
CA PRO A 318 -10.26 -14.06 3.85
C PRO A 318 -9.13 -14.39 2.87
N SER A 319 -7.89 -14.08 3.23
CA SER A 319 -6.73 -14.38 2.40
C SER A 319 -6.06 -15.72 2.75
N THR A 320 -6.39 -16.29 3.92
CA THR A 320 -5.80 -17.54 4.41
C THR A 320 -6.87 -18.57 4.70
N PRO A 321 -6.53 -19.88 4.62
CA PRO A 321 -7.47 -20.94 5.00
C PRO A 321 -7.97 -20.82 6.45
N VAL A 322 -7.13 -20.40 7.38
CA VAL A 322 -7.54 -20.11 8.79
C VAL A 322 -8.64 -19.08 8.83
N GLN A 323 -8.49 -17.96 8.10
CA GLN A 323 -9.48 -16.89 8.06
C GLN A 323 -10.79 -17.37 7.42
N HIS A 324 -10.73 -18.18 6.34
CA HIS A 324 -11.92 -18.79 5.73
C HIS A 324 -12.68 -19.67 6.72
N LEU A 325 -11.97 -20.52 7.47
CA LEU A 325 -12.59 -21.39 8.48
C LEU A 325 -13.19 -20.57 9.62
N LEU A 326 -12.48 -19.54 10.11
CA LEU A 326 -12.92 -18.70 11.22
C LEU A 326 -14.16 -17.87 10.85
N CYS A 327 -14.15 -17.20 9.69
CA CYS A 327 -15.29 -16.40 9.21
C CYS A 327 -16.55 -17.26 9.03
N ARG A 328 -16.39 -18.47 8.49
CA ARG A 328 -17.52 -19.42 8.34
C ARG A 328 -18.05 -19.92 9.69
N ALA A 329 -17.17 -20.23 10.65
CA ALA A 329 -17.57 -20.66 11.98
C ALA A 329 -18.26 -19.53 12.76
N ALA A 330 -17.80 -18.30 12.62
CA ALA A 330 -18.42 -17.12 13.24
C ALA A 330 -19.76 -16.73 12.59
N GLY A 331 -19.92 -16.93 11.27
CA GLY A 331 -21.13 -16.59 10.51
C GLY A 331 -21.51 -15.10 10.55
N ARG A 332 -20.55 -14.23 10.82
CA ARG A 332 -20.73 -12.77 10.95
C ARG A 332 -19.51 -12.03 10.44
N PRO A 333 -19.65 -10.75 10.04
CA PRO A 333 -18.52 -9.87 9.77
C PRO A 333 -17.61 -9.76 11.02
N LEU A 334 -16.31 -9.88 10.81
CA LEU A 334 -15.32 -9.76 11.89
C LEU A 334 -14.48 -8.50 11.68
N VAL A 335 -14.33 -7.67 12.70
CA VAL A 335 -13.23 -6.70 12.70
C VAL A 335 -11.93 -7.48 12.57
N MET A 336 -11.06 -7.01 11.65
CA MET A 336 -9.73 -7.56 11.49
C MET A 336 -8.75 -6.39 11.34
N THR A 337 -8.00 -6.11 12.40
CA THR A 337 -7.03 -5.01 12.44
C THR A 337 -5.66 -5.52 12.84
N SER A 338 -4.58 -4.81 12.44
CA SER A 338 -3.21 -5.20 12.79
C SER A 338 -3.05 -5.46 14.29
N GLY A 339 -2.33 -6.51 14.64
CA GLY A 339 -1.99 -6.88 16.02
C GLY A 339 -0.77 -6.10 16.46
N ASN A 340 -1.00 -4.90 16.99
CA ASN A 340 0.02 -4.01 17.53
C ASN A 340 -0.61 -3.03 18.53
N ARG A 341 0.21 -2.41 19.36
CA ARG A 341 -0.15 -1.17 20.05
C ARG A 341 -0.11 -0.03 19.03
N SER A 342 -0.90 1.03 19.26
CA SER A 342 -0.93 2.18 18.35
C SER A 342 0.47 2.78 18.18
N GLY A 343 0.90 2.99 16.92
CA GLY A 343 2.24 3.52 16.59
C GLY A 343 3.36 2.47 16.51
N GLU A 344 3.14 1.23 16.96
CA GLU A 344 4.11 0.15 16.83
C GLU A 344 3.90 -0.66 15.55
N PRO A 345 4.92 -1.38 15.04
CA PRO A 345 4.76 -2.28 13.90
C PRO A 345 3.87 -3.47 14.25
N ILE A 346 3.32 -4.12 13.23
CA ILE A 346 2.56 -5.37 13.41
C ILE A 346 3.46 -6.44 14.03
N VAL A 347 2.95 -7.12 15.06
CA VAL A 347 3.69 -8.18 15.75
C VAL A 347 3.76 -9.43 14.88
N ALA A 348 4.95 -10.02 14.73
CA ALA A 348 5.18 -11.23 13.92
C ALA A 348 5.63 -12.42 14.75
N ASP A 349 6.31 -12.20 15.87
CA ASP A 349 6.80 -13.25 16.76
C ASP A 349 5.73 -13.71 17.76
N ASP A 350 5.69 -15.00 18.09
CA ASP A 350 4.68 -15.58 18.98
C ASP A 350 4.89 -15.21 20.45
N ALA A 351 6.14 -15.08 20.91
CA ALA A 351 6.45 -14.67 22.28
C ALA A 351 6.17 -13.17 22.46
N GLU A 352 6.60 -12.35 21.50
CA GLU A 352 6.29 -10.92 21.47
C GLU A 352 4.78 -10.67 21.46
N ALA A 353 4.01 -11.48 20.73
CA ALA A 353 2.55 -11.32 20.63
C ALA A 353 1.85 -11.45 21.98
N GLN A 354 2.28 -12.38 22.83
CA GLN A 354 1.67 -12.57 24.15
C GLN A 354 1.92 -11.37 25.06
N ASP A 355 3.12 -10.78 25.00
CA ASP A 355 3.48 -9.60 25.79
C ASP A 355 2.82 -8.33 25.25
N ALA A 356 2.87 -8.11 23.94
CA ALA A 356 2.35 -6.89 23.32
C ALA A 356 0.82 -6.85 23.27
N LEU A 357 0.16 -7.98 23.02
CA LEU A 357 -1.28 -8.07 22.77
C LEU A 357 -2.09 -8.67 23.94
N GLY A 358 -1.44 -9.26 24.98
CA GLY A 358 -2.13 -9.88 26.11
C GLY A 358 -3.02 -8.94 26.92
N GLY A 359 -2.72 -7.62 26.90
CA GLY A 359 -3.59 -6.59 27.48
C GLY A 359 -4.79 -6.20 26.59
N ILE A 360 -4.83 -6.67 25.33
CA ILE A 360 -5.88 -6.33 24.34
C ILE A 360 -6.74 -7.56 24.06
N ALA A 361 -6.12 -8.69 23.72
CA ALA A 361 -6.77 -9.94 23.38
C ALA A 361 -6.86 -10.86 24.62
N SER A 362 -8.01 -11.49 24.81
CA SER A 362 -8.23 -12.47 25.87
C SER A 362 -7.72 -13.87 25.52
N TRP A 363 -7.54 -14.13 24.22
CA TRP A 363 -7.16 -15.43 23.69
C TRP A 363 -6.45 -15.30 22.35
N PHE A 364 -5.62 -16.29 22.01
CA PHE A 364 -4.77 -16.29 20.83
C PHE A 364 -5.04 -17.53 19.97
N LEU A 365 -5.26 -17.33 18.66
CA LEU A 365 -5.27 -18.37 17.64
C LEU A 365 -4.00 -18.21 16.80
N GLY A 366 -2.97 -18.96 17.13
CA GLY A 366 -1.68 -18.96 16.48
C GLY A 366 -1.40 -20.24 15.68
N ASN A 367 -0.18 -20.37 15.23
CA ASN A 367 0.35 -21.56 14.56
C ASN A 367 1.86 -21.65 14.74
N ASN A 368 2.46 -22.81 14.44
CA ASN A 368 3.88 -23.09 14.63
C ASN A 368 4.74 -22.77 13.39
N ARG A 369 4.21 -22.10 12.35
CA ARG A 369 5.01 -21.59 11.24
C ARG A 369 5.51 -20.19 11.56
N ALA A 370 6.80 -19.95 11.36
CA ALA A 370 7.40 -18.63 11.55
C ALA A 370 6.92 -17.64 10.46
N ILE A 371 6.85 -16.36 10.81
CA ILE A 371 6.69 -15.24 9.90
C ILE A 371 8.07 -14.63 9.69
N VAL A 372 8.57 -14.67 8.47
CA VAL A 372 9.91 -14.19 8.13
C VAL A 372 9.92 -12.71 7.73
N ALA A 373 8.82 -12.22 7.15
CA ALA A 373 8.65 -10.81 6.81
C ALA A 373 7.35 -10.26 7.39
N ARG A 374 7.43 -9.10 8.06
CA ARG A 374 6.27 -8.36 8.56
C ARG A 374 5.49 -7.73 7.41
N TYR A 375 4.16 -7.74 7.50
CA TYR A 375 3.27 -7.26 6.44
C TYR A 375 1.98 -6.73 7.02
N ASP A 376 1.61 -5.50 6.69
CA ASP A 376 0.26 -5.00 6.85
C ASP A 376 -0.63 -5.40 5.67
N ASP A 377 -1.95 -5.30 5.83
CA ASP A 377 -2.88 -5.45 4.73
C ASP A 377 -2.85 -4.21 3.83
N SER A 378 -2.87 -4.42 2.52
CA SER A 378 -3.05 -3.35 1.55
C SER A 378 -4.43 -2.74 1.63
N VAL A 379 -4.53 -1.44 1.35
CA VAL A 379 -5.79 -0.71 1.29
C VAL A 379 -5.90 -0.04 -0.07
N ALA A 380 -7.01 -0.24 -0.74
CA ALA A 380 -7.28 0.31 -2.05
C ALA A 380 -8.73 0.74 -2.19
N ARG A 381 -9.05 1.48 -3.24
CA ARG A 381 -10.41 1.83 -3.62
C ARG A 381 -10.52 1.97 -5.14
N VAL A 382 -11.74 1.94 -5.64
CA VAL A 382 -12.03 2.23 -7.04
C VAL A 382 -12.49 3.69 -7.17
N LEU A 383 -11.93 4.40 -8.13
CA LEU A 383 -12.29 5.77 -8.47
C LEU A 383 -13.50 5.80 -9.44
N ALA A 384 -14.04 6.99 -9.71
CA ALA A 384 -15.22 7.16 -10.56
C ALA A 384 -15.00 6.69 -12.02
N ASP A 385 -13.76 6.75 -12.51
CA ASP A 385 -13.35 6.27 -13.83
C ASP A 385 -13.12 4.74 -13.89
N GLY A 386 -13.37 4.02 -12.80
CA GLY A 386 -13.15 2.57 -12.67
C GLY A 386 -11.69 2.18 -12.38
N SER A 387 -10.77 3.13 -12.33
CA SER A 387 -9.36 2.85 -11.98
C SER A 387 -9.18 2.59 -10.48
N THR A 388 -8.15 1.81 -10.14
CA THR A 388 -7.78 1.55 -8.74
C THR A 388 -6.84 2.63 -8.24
N GLN A 389 -7.10 3.16 -7.04
CA GLN A 389 -6.18 3.98 -6.27
C GLN A 389 -5.74 3.22 -5.03
N MET A 390 -4.42 3.06 -4.89
CA MET A 390 -3.83 2.53 -3.66
C MET A 390 -3.87 3.60 -2.56
N VAL A 391 -4.23 3.19 -1.34
CA VAL A 391 -4.16 4.01 -0.11
C VAL A 391 -3.01 3.53 0.78
N ARG A 392 -2.74 2.23 0.74
CA ARG A 392 -1.59 1.57 1.38
C ARG A 392 -1.14 0.41 0.53
N ARG A 393 0.15 0.35 0.19
CA ARG A 393 0.76 -0.75 -0.56
C ARG A 393 1.54 -1.68 0.38
N ALA A 394 1.08 -2.92 0.53
CA ALA A 394 1.70 -3.93 1.41
C ALA A 394 1.39 -5.35 0.88
N ARG A 395 0.70 -6.21 1.65
CA ARG A 395 0.39 -7.61 1.30
C ARG A 395 -0.31 -7.71 -0.07
N GLY A 396 0.17 -8.65 -0.88
CA GLY A 396 -0.36 -8.92 -2.22
C GLY A 396 0.25 -8.06 -3.33
N TYR A 397 1.00 -7.00 -2.98
CA TYR A 397 1.66 -6.10 -3.95
C TYR A 397 3.18 -6.03 -3.77
N ALA A 398 3.68 -5.70 -2.57
CA ALA A 398 5.10 -5.77 -2.30
C ALA A 398 5.52 -7.25 -2.10
N PRO A 399 6.75 -7.67 -2.48
CA PRO A 399 7.87 -6.86 -2.96
C PRO A 399 7.95 -6.76 -4.49
N ALA A 400 6.87 -7.02 -5.23
CA ALA A 400 6.91 -6.91 -6.69
C ALA A 400 7.42 -5.51 -7.09
N PRO A 401 8.40 -5.41 -8.00
CA PRO A 401 8.93 -4.13 -8.41
C PRO A 401 7.96 -3.37 -9.30
N LEU A 402 8.08 -2.05 -9.26
CA LEU A 402 7.52 -1.15 -10.26
C LEU A 402 8.54 -0.95 -11.39
N PHE A 403 8.06 -0.75 -12.60
CA PHE A 403 8.92 -0.51 -13.75
C PHE A 403 8.93 0.98 -14.06
N VAL A 404 10.13 1.51 -14.27
CA VAL A 404 10.36 2.93 -14.55
C VAL A 404 10.83 3.07 -15.98
N ASP A 405 9.98 3.62 -16.83
CA ASP A 405 10.36 3.94 -18.21
C ASP A 405 11.29 5.15 -18.27
N GLY A 406 12.08 5.23 -19.37
CA GLY A 406 12.97 6.36 -19.64
C GLY A 406 14.35 6.29 -18.97
N PHE A 407 14.65 5.25 -18.19
CA PHE A 407 16.01 4.96 -17.75
C PHE A 407 16.62 3.82 -18.56
N ALA A 408 17.93 3.92 -18.85
CA ALA A 408 18.61 2.85 -19.56
C ALA A 408 18.61 1.54 -18.75
N ASP A 409 18.21 0.46 -19.40
CA ASP A 409 18.40 -0.89 -18.88
C ASP A 409 19.84 -1.30 -19.16
N GLY A 410 20.70 -1.29 -18.17
CA GLY A 410 22.09 -1.67 -18.33
C GLY A 410 22.76 -1.96 -17.00
N ASP A 411 23.66 -2.95 -17.02
CA ASP A 411 24.45 -3.41 -15.85
C ASP A 411 25.37 -2.34 -15.22
N GLY A 412 25.38 -1.11 -15.75
CA GLY A 412 26.27 -0.03 -15.29
C GLY A 412 25.59 1.08 -14.46
N ALA A 413 24.28 1.11 -14.37
CA ALA A 413 23.63 2.16 -13.59
C ALA A 413 23.73 1.87 -12.07
N PRO A 414 24.14 2.86 -11.23
CA PRO A 414 24.32 2.65 -9.81
C PRO A 414 23.00 2.23 -9.14
N VAL A 415 23.07 1.28 -8.23
CA VAL A 415 21.94 0.94 -7.36
C VAL A 415 21.70 2.09 -6.40
N LEU A 416 20.46 2.56 -6.31
CA LEU A 416 20.05 3.64 -5.42
C LEU A 416 19.19 3.08 -4.28
N LEU A 417 19.46 3.53 -3.05
CA LEU A 417 18.56 3.34 -1.93
C LEU A 417 17.97 4.69 -1.51
N ALA A 418 16.66 4.82 -1.67
CA ALA A 418 15.90 5.93 -1.12
C ALA A 418 15.32 5.55 0.24
N ALA A 419 15.63 6.34 1.26
CA ALA A 419 15.30 6.06 2.65
C ALA A 419 13.81 6.30 2.98
N GLY A 420 13.12 7.08 2.16
CA GLY A 420 11.69 7.38 2.32
C GLY A 420 11.38 8.42 3.39
N PRO A 421 10.10 8.62 3.69
CA PRO A 421 9.61 9.61 4.64
C PRO A 421 9.63 9.07 6.07
N GLU A 422 9.24 9.92 7.03
CA GLU A 422 9.01 9.55 8.42
C GLU A 422 7.63 8.91 8.66
N GLN A 423 6.59 9.45 8.01
CA GLN A 423 5.22 8.96 8.12
C GLN A 423 4.90 8.01 6.97
N LYS A 424 4.05 7.00 7.25
CA LYS A 424 3.67 5.99 6.25
C LYS A 424 4.89 5.41 5.52
N ALA A 425 5.98 5.23 6.27
CA ALA A 425 7.31 4.93 5.77
C ALA A 425 7.33 3.73 4.82
N SER A 426 8.15 3.86 3.81
CA SER A 426 8.61 2.82 2.90
C SER A 426 10.05 3.12 2.52
N LEU A 427 10.75 2.18 1.92
CA LEU A 427 12.05 2.40 1.28
C LEU A 427 11.98 1.94 -0.18
N CYS A 428 12.91 2.41 -1.01
CA CYS A 428 12.98 2.00 -2.41
C CYS A 428 14.43 1.69 -2.81
N LEU A 429 14.65 0.47 -3.34
CA LEU A 429 15.87 0.13 -4.05
C LEU A 429 15.60 0.23 -5.55
N LEU A 430 16.31 1.12 -6.24
CA LEU A 430 16.21 1.30 -7.70
C LEU A 430 17.45 0.71 -8.36
N SER A 431 17.25 -0.28 -9.24
CA SER A 431 18.29 -0.92 -10.03
C SER A 431 17.86 -1.02 -11.49
N GLY A 432 18.55 -0.35 -12.40
CA GLY A 432 18.11 -0.20 -13.78
C GLY A 432 16.72 0.43 -13.84
N GLN A 433 15.79 -0.25 -14.50
CA GLN A 433 14.37 0.15 -14.59
C GLN A 433 13.49 -0.44 -13.48
N ARG A 434 14.04 -1.18 -12.52
CA ARG A 434 13.28 -1.88 -11.46
C ARG A 434 13.37 -1.14 -10.14
N ALA A 435 12.24 -0.65 -9.67
CA ALA A 435 12.08 -0.02 -8.36
C ALA A 435 11.42 -0.99 -7.37
N PHE A 436 12.18 -1.50 -6.42
CA PHE A 436 11.72 -2.38 -5.35
C PHE A 436 11.26 -1.51 -4.17
N VAL A 437 10.00 -1.11 -4.20
CA VAL A 437 9.38 -0.35 -3.11
C VAL A 437 8.94 -1.33 -2.02
N SER A 438 9.40 -1.10 -0.79
CA SER A 438 9.02 -1.96 0.33
C SER A 438 7.51 -1.89 0.63
N GLN A 439 7.04 -2.83 1.43
CA GLN A 439 5.74 -2.72 2.07
C GLN A 439 5.69 -1.47 2.97
N HIS A 440 4.49 -1.02 3.26
CA HIS A 440 4.25 -0.03 4.29
C HIS A 440 4.86 -0.47 5.65
N LEU A 441 5.65 0.39 6.28
CA LEU A 441 6.39 0.09 7.51
C LEU A 441 5.85 0.87 8.73
N GLY A 442 4.83 1.72 8.52
CA GLY A 442 4.26 2.57 9.58
C GLY A 442 4.98 3.91 9.72
N ASP A 443 4.79 4.57 10.85
CA ASP A 443 5.42 5.85 11.16
C ASP A 443 6.66 5.60 12.02
N LEU A 444 7.82 6.18 11.67
CA LEU A 444 9.12 5.90 12.30
C LEU A 444 9.30 6.64 13.64
N GLU A 445 8.22 6.80 14.40
CA GLU A 445 8.23 7.53 15.69
C GLU A 445 8.66 6.67 16.88
N THR A 446 8.74 5.34 16.72
CA THR A 446 9.09 4.42 17.81
C THR A 446 10.33 3.60 17.47
N LEU A 447 11.00 3.08 18.49
CA LEU A 447 12.16 2.20 18.32
C LEU A 447 11.76 0.93 17.54
N GLY A 448 10.57 0.37 17.81
CA GLY A 448 10.09 -0.82 17.12
C GLY A 448 9.85 -0.57 15.63
N ALA A 449 9.27 0.59 15.28
CA ALA A 449 9.08 0.98 13.87
C ALA A 449 10.42 1.20 13.16
N TRP A 450 11.37 1.82 13.82
CA TRP A 450 12.72 1.98 13.30
C TRP A 450 13.42 0.64 13.04
N GLN A 451 13.36 -0.29 14.00
CA GLN A 451 13.92 -1.63 13.84
C GLN A 451 13.27 -2.39 12.69
N ALA A 452 11.93 -2.29 12.54
CA ALA A 452 11.23 -2.90 11.41
C ALA A 452 11.66 -2.31 10.05
N TRP A 453 11.99 -1.01 10.00
CA TRP A 453 12.53 -0.37 8.80
C TRP A 453 13.94 -0.91 8.49
N GLU A 454 14.83 -1.03 9.47
CA GLU A 454 16.18 -1.59 9.29
C GLU A 454 16.13 -3.06 8.85
N GLU A 455 15.25 -3.87 9.46
CA GLU A 455 15.01 -5.26 9.06
C GLU A 455 14.56 -5.36 7.59
N ALA A 456 13.59 -4.52 7.20
CA ALA A 456 13.10 -4.48 5.83
C ALA A 456 14.20 -4.09 4.84
N ARG A 457 14.99 -3.05 5.15
CA ARG A 457 16.14 -2.62 4.34
C ARG A 457 17.14 -3.75 4.13
N ALA A 458 17.62 -4.35 5.21
CA ALA A 458 18.60 -5.43 5.17
C ALA A 458 18.06 -6.64 4.39
N ARG A 459 16.77 -6.95 4.56
CA ARG A 459 16.10 -8.04 3.85
C ARG A 459 16.02 -7.80 2.35
N TYR A 460 15.61 -6.59 1.93
CA TYR A 460 15.51 -6.25 0.50
C TYR A 460 16.90 -6.29 -0.16
N GLN A 461 17.93 -5.73 0.47
CA GLN A 461 19.30 -5.81 -0.04
C GLN A 461 19.75 -7.26 -0.20
N ARG A 462 19.54 -8.11 0.80
CA ARG A 462 19.93 -9.53 0.78
C ARG A 462 19.16 -10.32 -0.29
N LEU A 463 17.83 -10.21 -0.32
CA LEU A 463 17.00 -10.99 -1.26
C LEU A 463 17.29 -10.64 -2.72
N PHE A 464 17.43 -9.36 -3.04
CA PHE A 464 17.66 -8.92 -4.41
C PHE A 464 19.15 -8.81 -4.77
N GLY A 465 20.06 -8.98 -3.79
CA GLY A 465 21.50 -8.85 -4.02
C GLY A 465 21.90 -7.45 -4.45
N LEU A 466 21.24 -6.41 -3.91
CA LEU A 466 21.39 -5.02 -4.32
C LEU A 466 22.16 -4.23 -3.25
N GLU A 467 23.40 -3.87 -3.55
CA GLU A 467 24.21 -3.00 -2.69
C GLU A 467 24.15 -1.57 -3.22
N PRO A 468 23.67 -0.61 -2.41
CA PRO A 468 23.55 0.77 -2.82
C PRO A 468 24.90 1.42 -3.12
N ALA A 469 24.99 2.05 -4.28
CA ALA A 469 26.13 2.90 -4.67
C ALA A 469 25.82 4.40 -4.50
N ALA A 470 24.57 4.76 -4.22
CA ALA A 470 24.15 6.11 -3.86
C ALA A 470 22.90 6.07 -2.99
N LEU A 471 22.68 7.11 -2.20
CA LEU A 471 21.54 7.24 -1.30
C LEU A 471 20.68 8.45 -1.67
N ALA A 472 19.38 8.36 -1.36
CA ALA A 472 18.46 9.49 -1.41
C ALA A 472 17.63 9.59 -0.13
N CYS A 473 17.29 10.80 0.30
CA CYS A 473 16.46 11.03 1.48
C CYS A 473 15.66 12.33 1.35
N ASP A 474 14.74 12.55 2.29
CA ASP A 474 14.02 13.80 2.43
C ASP A 474 14.95 14.92 2.92
N MET A 475 14.67 16.16 2.52
CA MET A 475 15.40 17.34 3.01
C MET A 475 15.14 17.64 4.50
N HIS A 476 14.08 17.07 5.07
CA HIS A 476 13.73 17.31 6.48
C HIS A 476 14.87 16.92 7.41
N PRO A 477 15.38 17.89 8.26
CA PRO A 477 16.61 17.67 9.04
C PRO A 477 16.43 16.64 10.15
N GLU A 478 15.21 16.50 10.68
CA GLU A 478 14.94 15.69 11.88
C GLU A 478 14.39 14.29 11.59
N TYR A 479 13.99 13.96 10.36
CA TYR A 479 13.51 12.62 10.02
C TYR A 479 14.59 11.56 10.32
N LEU A 480 14.22 10.48 10.99
CA LEU A 480 15.14 9.39 11.32
C LEU A 480 15.73 8.75 10.05
N SER A 481 14.90 8.55 9.03
CA SER A 481 15.33 8.04 7.73
C SER A 481 16.36 8.95 7.05
N SER A 482 16.19 10.29 7.12
CA SER A 482 17.13 11.26 6.57
C SER A 482 18.43 11.32 7.37
N LYS A 483 18.36 11.33 8.69
CA LYS A 483 19.54 11.26 9.57
C LYS A 483 20.37 10.01 9.31
N TRP A 484 19.70 8.87 9.18
CA TRP A 484 20.36 7.61 8.84
C TRP A 484 21.05 7.71 7.47
N ALA A 485 20.36 8.20 6.44
CA ALA A 485 20.91 8.28 5.09
C ALA A 485 22.16 9.20 5.04
N ARG A 486 22.12 10.36 5.72
CA ARG A 486 23.28 11.28 5.85
C ARG A 486 24.45 10.59 6.54
N ALA A 487 24.21 9.91 7.66
CA ALA A 487 25.26 9.21 8.40
C ALA A 487 25.88 8.07 7.56
N GLN A 488 25.07 7.26 6.88
CA GLN A 488 25.55 6.19 6.00
C GLN A 488 26.32 6.70 4.81
N ALA A 489 25.84 7.76 4.14
CA ALA A 489 26.54 8.38 3.03
C ALA A 489 27.93 8.86 3.44
N GLN A 490 28.02 9.52 4.58
CA GLN A 490 29.30 9.97 5.14
C GLN A 490 30.22 8.79 5.51
N GLN A 491 29.69 7.76 6.17
CA GLN A 491 30.46 6.61 6.61
C GLN A 491 31.03 5.80 5.45
N LEU A 492 30.23 5.61 4.37
CA LEU A 492 30.57 4.78 3.23
C LEU A 492 31.19 5.57 2.06
N GLY A 493 31.22 6.91 2.14
CA GLY A 493 31.69 7.76 1.06
C GLY A 493 30.77 7.73 -0.17
N LEU A 494 29.47 7.51 0.01
CA LEU A 494 28.51 7.41 -1.08
C LEU A 494 27.90 8.79 -1.44
N PRO A 495 27.57 9.04 -2.71
CA PRO A 495 26.74 10.17 -3.09
C PRO A 495 25.40 10.16 -2.35
N LEU A 496 24.97 11.33 -1.86
CA LEU A 496 23.67 11.54 -1.24
C LEU A 496 22.89 12.59 -2.02
N VAL A 497 21.66 12.28 -2.38
CA VAL A 497 20.72 13.21 -3.00
C VAL A 497 19.59 13.52 -2.03
N GLU A 498 19.55 14.75 -1.55
CA GLU A 498 18.44 15.27 -0.75
C GLU A 498 17.32 15.76 -1.66
N VAL A 499 16.11 15.30 -1.44
CA VAL A 499 14.95 15.55 -2.31
C VAL A 499 13.87 16.29 -1.53
N GLN A 500 13.37 17.38 -2.13
CA GLN A 500 12.26 18.12 -1.56
C GLN A 500 10.99 17.25 -1.57
N HIS A 501 10.24 17.26 -0.48
CA HIS A 501 9.11 16.37 -0.22
C HIS A 501 8.04 16.38 -1.33
N HIS A 502 7.56 17.57 -1.70
CA HIS A 502 6.50 17.73 -2.71
C HIS A 502 7.01 17.45 -4.12
N HIS A 503 8.29 17.71 -4.40
CA HIS A 503 8.91 17.27 -5.64
C HIS A 503 8.94 15.73 -5.72
N ALA A 504 9.22 15.04 -4.61
CA ALA A 504 9.16 13.57 -4.58
C ALA A 504 7.74 13.03 -4.87
N HIS A 505 6.68 13.65 -4.34
CA HIS A 505 5.31 13.32 -4.71
C HIS A 505 5.05 13.43 -6.22
N ILE A 506 5.46 14.54 -6.83
CA ILE A 506 5.25 14.77 -8.27
C ILE A 506 6.12 13.81 -9.10
N ALA A 507 7.38 13.61 -8.71
CA ALA A 507 8.29 12.68 -9.38
C ALA A 507 7.80 11.22 -9.30
N ALA A 508 7.10 10.85 -8.23
CA ALA A 508 6.47 9.53 -8.12
C ALA A 508 5.38 9.34 -9.19
N VAL A 509 4.51 10.33 -9.40
CA VAL A 509 3.52 10.30 -10.48
C VAL A 509 4.22 10.24 -11.85
N MET A 510 5.25 11.07 -12.06
CA MET A 510 6.01 11.05 -13.32
C MET A 510 6.65 9.70 -13.61
N GLY A 511 7.20 9.06 -12.57
CA GLY A 511 7.82 7.74 -12.68
C GLY A 511 6.83 6.64 -13.04
N GLU A 512 5.66 6.59 -12.39
CA GLU A 512 4.61 5.59 -12.67
C GLU A 512 4.06 5.69 -14.10
N HIS A 513 4.03 6.90 -14.66
CA HIS A 513 3.47 7.14 -15.99
C HIS A 513 4.52 7.33 -17.10
N GLY A 514 5.79 7.09 -16.79
CA GLY A 514 6.87 7.24 -17.77
C GLY A 514 6.99 8.66 -18.36
N LEU A 515 6.62 9.70 -17.58
CA LEU A 515 6.61 11.07 -18.08
C LEU A 515 8.02 11.65 -18.10
N ASP A 516 8.44 12.08 -19.28
CA ASP A 516 9.66 12.85 -19.50
C ASP A 516 9.36 14.33 -19.76
N GLY A 517 10.36 15.19 -19.51
CA GLY A 517 10.23 16.64 -19.60
C GLY A 517 9.46 17.23 -18.43
N GLU A 518 8.86 18.40 -18.63
CA GLU A 518 8.20 19.14 -17.57
C GLU A 518 6.70 18.86 -17.48
N VAL A 519 6.19 18.93 -16.25
CA VAL A 519 4.77 18.86 -15.91
C VAL A 519 4.41 20.02 -14.97
N LEU A 520 3.15 20.39 -14.89
CA LEU A 520 2.61 21.17 -13.77
C LEU A 520 2.22 20.20 -12.67
N GLY A 521 2.94 20.26 -11.55
CA GLY A 521 2.72 19.40 -10.40
C GLY A 521 1.82 20.09 -9.37
N VAL A 522 0.65 19.53 -9.09
CA VAL A 522 -0.23 19.97 -7.99
C VAL A 522 0.02 19.03 -6.81
N ALA A 523 0.78 19.50 -5.83
CA ALA A 523 1.13 18.73 -4.63
C ALA A 523 0.29 19.21 -3.45
N LEU A 524 -0.71 18.42 -3.04
CA LEU A 524 -1.62 18.73 -1.93
C LEU A 524 -1.41 17.75 -0.78
N ASP A 525 -0.90 18.25 0.32
CA ASP A 525 -0.46 17.41 1.43
C ASP A 525 -0.78 18.01 2.81
N GLY A 526 -0.54 17.19 3.84
CA GLY A 526 -0.65 17.59 5.23
C GLY A 526 0.52 18.46 5.70
N THR A 527 1.74 17.99 5.51
CA THR A 527 2.96 18.71 5.89
C THR A 527 4.17 18.14 5.15
N GLY A 528 4.98 19.00 4.55
CA GLY A 528 6.29 18.67 4.00
C GLY A 528 7.28 19.81 4.25
N PHE A 529 8.57 19.51 4.34
CA PHE A 529 9.60 20.50 4.58
C PHE A 529 9.90 21.32 3.31
N GLY A 530 9.73 22.63 3.39
CA GLY A 530 9.98 23.56 2.31
C GLY A 530 11.42 24.06 2.24
N ASP A 531 11.88 24.44 1.06
CA ASP A 531 13.24 25.02 0.82
C ASP A 531 13.46 26.33 1.60
N ASP A 532 12.37 27.04 1.88
CA ASP A 532 12.33 28.30 2.61
C ASP A 532 12.26 28.10 4.14
N GLY A 533 12.30 26.84 4.60
CA GLY A 533 12.17 26.45 6.00
C GLY A 533 10.74 26.55 6.54
N SER A 534 9.75 26.86 5.68
CA SER A 534 8.32 26.80 6.04
C SER A 534 7.77 25.38 5.84
N ILE A 535 6.53 25.16 6.29
CA ILE A 535 5.81 23.91 6.06
C ILE A 535 4.97 24.06 4.80
N TRP A 536 5.28 23.28 3.78
CA TRP A 536 4.51 23.24 2.54
C TRP A 536 3.38 22.22 2.60
N GLY A 537 2.41 22.32 1.64
CA GLY A 537 1.34 21.33 1.51
C GLY A 537 0.17 21.74 0.61
N CYS A 538 0.30 22.84 -0.16
CA CYS A 538 -0.59 23.15 -1.28
C CYS A 538 0.19 23.98 -2.30
N GLU A 539 0.87 23.27 -3.18
CA GLU A 539 1.90 23.82 -4.04
C GLU A 539 1.59 23.55 -5.51
N LEU A 540 1.77 24.54 -6.36
CA LEU A 540 1.85 24.37 -7.80
C LEU A 540 3.33 24.46 -8.23
N LEU A 541 3.84 23.38 -8.77
CA LEU A 541 5.24 23.24 -9.20
C LEU A 541 5.32 23.08 -10.71
N GLN A 542 6.23 23.79 -11.37
CA GLN A 542 6.74 23.36 -12.67
C GLN A 542 7.87 22.36 -12.37
N ALA A 543 7.69 21.10 -12.71
CA ALA A 543 8.59 20.03 -12.27
C ALA A 543 9.01 19.13 -13.42
N SER A 544 10.26 18.70 -13.38
CA SER A 544 10.83 17.59 -14.15
C SER A 544 11.24 16.47 -13.19
N ARG A 545 11.80 15.37 -13.68
CA ARG A 545 12.35 14.32 -12.83
C ARG A 545 13.55 14.79 -12.00
N SER A 546 14.34 15.76 -12.48
CA SER A 546 15.57 16.21 -11.79
C SER A 546 15.40 17.50 -10.98
N GLY A 547 14.43 18.35 -11.32
CA GLY A 547 14.28 19.66 -10.70
C GLY A 547 12.84 20.17 -10.70
N TYR A 548 12.64 21.29 -10.00
CA TYR A 548 11.35 21.96 -9.94
C TYR A 548 11.51 23.47 -9.69
N ARG A 549 10.45 24.20 -10.00
CA ARG A 549 10.25 25.60 -9.64
C ARG A 549 8.86 25.75 -9.02
N ARG A 550 8.76 26.34 -7.84
CA ARG A 550 7.49 26.69 -7.19
C ARG A 550 6.85 27.86 -7.93
N LEU A 551 5.66 27.66 -8.48
CA LEU A 551 4.94 28.69 -9.24
C LEU A 551 3.94 29.43 -8.34
N TRP A 552 3.22 28.70 -7.53
CA TRP A 552 2.19 29.22 -6.64
C TRP A 552 2.05 28.33 -5.40
N HIS A 553 1.50 28.90 -4.34
CA HIS A 553 1.14 28.19 -3.14
C HIS A 553 -0.06 28.85 -2.43
N LEU A 554 -0.77 28.08 -1.60
CA LEU A 554 -1.82 28.59 -0.70
C LEU A 554 -1.25 29.67 0.21
N PRO A 555 -1.98 30.79 0.49
CA PRO A 555 -1.56 31.77 1.46
C PRO A 555 -1.10 31.16 2.77
N CYS A 556 0.07 31.60 3.24
CA CYS A 556 0.64 31.02 4.45
C CYS A 556 -0.10 31.48 5.71
N PHE A 557 -0.32 30.55 6.61
CA PHE A 557 -0.87 30.79 7.93
C PHE A 557 -0.02 30.09 9.01
N ALA A 558 -0.15 30.51 10.25
CA ALA A 558 0.67 29.99 11.32
C ALA A 558 0.09 28.68 11.92
N LEU A 559 0.98 27.79 12.38
CA LEU A 559 0.65 26.60 13.16
C LEU A 559 1.10 26.77 14.62
N PRO A 560 0.26 27.27 15.53
CA PRO A 560 0.66 27.51 16.92
C PRO A 560 1.04 26.23 17.64
N ARG A 561 2.32 26.09 18.02
CA ARG A 561 2.98 24.90 18.60
C ARG A 561 3.17 23.74 17.62
N GLY A 562 3.19 24.00 16.31
CA GLY A 562 3.50 22.97 15.29
C GLY A 562 2.67 21.69 15.43
N ALA A 563 3.27 20.56 15.78
CA ALA A 563 2.60 19.27 15.94
C ALA A 563 1.38 19.30 16.91
N ALA A 564 1.34 20.20 17.89
CA ALA A 564 0.16 20.34 18.75
C ALA A 564 -1.04 20.92 17.99
N ALA A 565 -0.82 21.78 16.99
CA ALA A 565 -1.87 22.29 16.14
C ALA A 565 -2.44 21.22 15.17
N VAL A 566 -1.67 20.23 14.81
CA VAL A 566 -2.14 19.06 14.06
C VAL A 566 -3.07 18.18 14.93
N ARG A 567 -2.74 17.99 16.20
CA ARG A 567 -3.56 17.21 17.14
C ARG A 567 -4.81 17.97 17.61
N ASP A 568 -4.71 19.30 17.74
CA ASP A 568 -5.81 20.18 18.12
C ASP A 568 -6.06 21.20 17.00
N PRO A 569 -6.86 20.85 15.99
CA PRO A 569 -7.07 21.66 14.80
C PRO A 569 -7.76 23.00 15.08
N ARG A 570 -8.35 23.19 16.28
CA ARG A 570 -8.91 24.49 16.71
C ARG A 570 -7.84 25.57 16.78
N ARG A 571 -6.56 25.22 17.04
CA ARG A 571 -5.42 26.15 17.04
C ARG A 571 -5.13 26.69 15.65
N THR A 572 -5.16 25.80 14.64
CA THR A 572 -5.00 26.15 13.24
C THR A 572 -6.20 27.00 12.75
N ALA A 573 -7.41 26.61 13.17
CA ALA A 573 -8.63 27.35 12.87
C ALA A 573 -8.55 28.80 13.37
N PHE A 574 -8.11 28.99 14.60
CA PHE A 574 -7.93 30.34 15.17
C PHE A 574 -6.88 31.16 14.39
N ALA A 575 -5.75 30.56 14.04
CA ALA A 575 -4.73 31.22 13.24
C ALA A 575 -5.25 31.63 11.85
N LEU A 576 -6.05 30.78 11.20
CA LEU A 576 -6.68 31.07 9.92
C LEU A 576 -7.73 32.18 10.01
N LEU A 577 -8.58 32.19 11.05
CA LEU A 577 -9.53 33.29 11.28
C LEU A 577 -8.81 34.64 11.41
N ARG A 578 -7.68 34.67 12.12
CA ARG A 578 -6.83 35.86 12.21
C ARG A 578 -6.25 36.27 10.86
N ALA A 579 -5.67 35.34 10.13
CA ALA A 579 -5.11 35.58 8.81
C ALA A 579 -6.15 36.11 7.82
N ALA A 580 -7.39 35.66 7.93
CA ALA A 580 -8.54 36.09 7.12
C ALA A 580 -9.23 37.37 7.59
N GLY A 581 -8.87 37.94 8.75
CA GLY A 581 -9.55 39.07 9.37
C GLY A 581 -11.01 38.76 9.76
N LEU A 582 -11.24 37.56 10.31
CA LEU A 582 -12.58 37.05 10.68
C LEU A 582 -12.75 36.88 12.18
N GLU A 583 -11.89 37.45 13.04
CA GLU A 583 -11.96 37.31 14.51
C GLU A 583 -13.20 37.96 15.11
N ASP A 584 -13.76 38.99 14.47
CA ASP A 584 -14.95 39.73 14.92
C ASP A 584 -16.22 39.31 14.17
N ASP A 585 -16.17 38.28 13.34
CA ASP A 585 -17.32 37.77 12.61
C ASP A 585 -18.18 36.92 13.52
N GLU A 586 -19.46 37.32 13.69
CA GLU A 586 -20.43 36.71 14.60
C GLU A 586 -20.59 35.19 14.39
N ARG A 587 -20.37 34.70 13.17
CA ARG A 587 -20.43 33.26 12.86
C ARG A 587 -19.45 32.42 13.68
N PHE A 588 -18.33 32.99 14.11
CA PHE A 588 -17.29 32.31 14.85
C PHE A 588 -17.28 32.65 16.35
N GLY A 589 -18.20 33.49 16.85
CA GLY A 589 -18.25 33.90 18.25
C GLY A 589 -18.26 32.71 19.20
N ALA A 590 -19.19 31.78 19.02
CA ALA A 590 -19.27 30.57 19.85
C ALA A 590 -18.04 29.71 19.84
N PHE A 591 -17.38 29.55 18.67
CA PHE A 591 -16.09 28.80 18.52
C PHE A 591 -14.97 29.52 19.30
N LEU A 592 -14.88 30.85 19.15
CA LEU A 592 -13.86 31.67 19.79
C LEU A 592 -13.99 31.70 21.31
N ASP A 593 -15.22 31.72 21.81
CA ASP A 593 -15.53 31.72 23.26
C ASP A 593 -15.21 30.35 23.89
N ALA A 594 -15.44 29.28 23.15
CA ALA A 594 -15.13 27.91 23.59
C ALA A 594 -13.66 27.53 23.44
N LEU A 595 -12.82 28.34 22.77
CA LEU A 595 -11.45 27.99 22.45
C LEU A 595 -10.53 28.05 23.70
N PRO A 596 -9.98 26.93 24.17
CA PRO A 596 -9.11 26.92 25.34
C PRO A 596 -7.80 27.70 25.09
N GLY A 597 -7.47 28.61 25.99
CA GLY A 597 -6.23 29.36 25.93
C GLY A 597 -6.14 30.39 24.80
N ARG A 598 -7.27 30.89 24.27
CA ARG A 598 -7.34 31.88 23.18
C ARG A 598 -6.38 33.04 23.34
N THR A 599 -6.33 33.66 24.55
CA THR A 599 -5.44 34.79 24.84
C THR A 599 -3.97 34.42 24.66
N LEU A 600 -3.56 33.23 25.13
CA LEU A 600 -2.19 32.75 24.99
C LEU A 600 -1.85 32.48 23.52
N LEU A 601 -2.77 31.85 22.80
CA LEU A 601 -2.61 31.60 21.36
C LEU A 601 -2.47 32.92 20.58
N ALA A 602 -3.27 33.93 20.89
CA ALA A 602 -3.13 35.25 20.30
C ALA A 602 -1.75 35.86 20.54
N GLN A 603 -1.25 35.82 21.80
CA GLN A 603 0.09 36.30 22.12
C GLN A 603 1.21 35.53 21.40
N MET A 604 1.05 34.21 21.24
CA MET A 604 2.02 33.37 20.49
C MET A 604 2.06 33.80 19.01
N LEU A 605 0.91 34.02 18.40
CA LEU A 605 0.81 34.47 17.01
C LEU A 605 1.40 35.87 16.82
N ASP A 606 1.06 36.83 17.71
CA ASP A 606 1.56 38.21 17.67
C ASP A 606 3.10 38.26 17.77
N LYS A 607 3.66 37.42 18.66
CA LYS A 607 5.10 37.35 18.91
C LYS A 607 5.84 36.32 18.03
N LYS A 608 5.12 35.63 17.15
CA LYS A 608 5.65 34.54 16.30
C LYS A 608 6.40 33.45 17.08
N ILE A 609 5.94 33.15 18.31
CA ILE A 609 6.59 32.15 19.18
C ILE A 609 6.07 30.76 18.83
N ASN A 610 6.97 29.85 18.45
CA ASN A 610 6.67 28.45 18.13
C ASN A 610 5.40 28.32 17.24
N SER A 611 5.36 29.12 16.20
CA SER A 611 4.24 29.22 15.26
C SER A 611 4.78 29.23 13.83
N PRO A 612 5.31 28.09 13.34
CA PRO A 612 5.82 28.00 11.97
C PRO A 612 4.72 28.33 10.96
N LEU A 613 5.10 28.93 9.84
CA LEU A 613 4.19 29.21 8.73
C LEU A 613 3.97 27.94 7.90
N CYS A 614 2.76 27.76 7.40
CA CYS A 614 2.44 26.70 6.48
C CYS A 614 1.47 27.12 5.38
N SER A 615 1.61 26.47 4.21
CA SER A 615 0.72 26.60 3.04
C SER A 615 -0.14 25.34 2.83
N SER A 616 -0.39 24.55 3.87
CA SER A 616 -0.95 23.20 3.77
C SER A 616 -2.46 23.16 3.51
N ALA A 617 -2.86 22.44 2.46
CA ALA A 617 -4.25 22.07 2.21
C ALA A 617 -4.83 21.18 3.31
N GLY A 618 -4.06 20.19 3.81
CA GLY A 618 -4.51 19.32 4.90
C GLY A 618 -4.83 20.11 6.17
N ARG A 619 -4.00 21.07 6.53
CA ARG A 619 -4.24 21.94 7.71
C ARG A 619 -5.42 22.89 7.50
N LEU A 620 -5.67 23.32 6.27
CA LEU A 620 -6.88 24.07 5.93
C LEU A 620 -8.15 23.22 6.14
N PHE A 621 -8.14 21.96 5.70
CA PHE A 621 -9.24 21.03 5.93
C PHE A 621 -9.47 20.76 7.41
N ASP A 622 -8.39 20.54 8.17
CA ASP A 622 -8.46 20.34 9.62
C ASP A 622 -9.10 21.53 10.35
N ALA A 623 -8.68 22.73 9.98
CA ALA A 623 -9.23 23.97 10.56
C ALA A 623 -10.72 24.14 10.24
N MET A 624 -11.13 23.86 9.00
CA MET A 624 -12.54 23.95 8.63
C MET A 624 -13.40 22.91 9.35
N ALA A 625 -12.90 21.70 9.54
CA ALA A 625 -13.58 20.67 10.32
C ALA A 625 -13.78 21.12 11.78
N ALA A 626 -12.78 21.78 12.38
CA ALA A 626 -12.90 22.34 13.72
C ALA A 626 -13.88 23.50 13.79
N LEU A 627 -13.88 24.43 12.80
CA LEU A 627 -14.84 25.55 12.72
C LEU A 627 -16.28 25.07 12.57
N MET A 628 -16.48 23.94 11.88
CA MET A 628 -17.80 23.31 11.73
C MET A 628 -18.18 22.41 12.93
N GLY A 629 -17.36 22.34 13.98
CA GLY A 629 -17.63 21.53 15.16
C GLY A 629 -17.59 20.01 14.93
N LEU A 630 -16.94 19.54 13.85
CA LEU A 630 -16.85 18.12 13.53
C LEU A 630 -15.81 17.40 14.39
N VAL A 631 -14.81 18.12 14.88
CA VAL A 631 -13.72 17.57 15.66
C VAL A 631 -13.10 18.64 16.57
N GLU A 632 -12.75 18.24 17.79
CA GLU A 632 -11.97 19.08 18.71
C GLU A 632 -10.49 18.67 18.73
N GLN A 633 -10.24 17.36 18.80
CA GLN A 633 -8.91 16.76 18.80
C GLN A 633 -8.88 15.59 17.82
N ALA A 634 -7.87 15.55 16.98
CA ALA A 634 -7.69 14.46 16.04
C ALA A 634 -7.20 13.19 16.77
N GLY A 635 -7.93 12.10 16.59
CA GLY A 635 -7.59 10.78 17.13
C GLY A 635 -6.63 9.99 16.22
N TYR A 636 -6.46 10.43 14.96
CA TYR A 636 -5.49 9.91 14.00
C TYR A 636 -5.20 10.93 12.90
N ASP A 637 -4.08 10.78 12.20
CA ASP A 637 -3.69 11.66 11.10
C ASP A 637 -4.72 11.65 9.96
N GLY A 638 -5.19 12.85 9.58
CA GLY A 638 -6.21 13.07 8.53
C GLY A 638 -7.66 12.85 8.97
N GLU A 639 -7.96 12.55 10.25
CA GLU A 639 -9.35 12.40 10.73
C GLU A 639 -10.21 13.63 10.44
N PRO A 640 -9.78 14.86 10.73
CA PRO A 640 -10.62 16.03 10.48
C PRO A 640 -10.97 16.18 9.00
N ALA A 641 -10.01 15.94 8.11
CA ALA A 641 -10.23 15.99 6.66
C ALA A 641 -11.22 14.90 6.19
N CYS A 642 -11.15 13.69 6.73
CA CYS A 642 -12.10 12.62 6.44
C CYS A 642 -13.53 12.95 6.89
N LEU A 643 -13.68 13.54 8.08
CA LEU A 643 -14.98 13.98 8.59
C LEU A 643 -15.55 15.15 7.78
N LEU A 644 -14.68 16.07 7.34
CA LEU A 644 -15.08 17.18 6.48
C LEU A 644 -15.53 16.68 5.10
N GLU A 645 -14.83 15.73 4.50
CA GLU A 645 -15.26 15.09 3.24
C GLU A 645 -16.60 14.37 3.42
N ALA A 646 -16.78 13.62 4.51
CA ALA A 646 -18.03 12.95 4.83
C ALA A 646 -19.20 13.96 4.95
N ARG A 647 -18.95 15.10 5.57
CA ARG A 647 -19.92 16.22 5.67
C ARG A 647 -20.21 16.82 4.30
N ALA A 648 -19.19 17.09 3.50
CA ALA A 648 -19.33 17.63 2.15
C ALA A 648 -20.18 16.71 1.25
N ARG A 649 -19.95 15.41 1.31
CA ARG A 649 -20.73 14.43 0.54
C ARG A 649 -22.20 14.36 0.98
N ARG A 650 -22.49 14.54 2.28
CA ARG A 650 -23.88 14.66 2.78
C ARG A 650 -24.56 15.92 2.25
N GLU A 651 -23.90 17.08 2.32
CA GLU A 651 -24.41 18.34 1.77
C GLU A 651 -24.77 18.19 0.29
N LEU A 652 -23.91 17.54 -0.51
CA LEU A 652 -24.16 17.30 -1.92
C LEU A 652 -25.38 16.39 -2.21
N LEU A 653 -25.66 15.44 -1.32
CA LEU A 653 -26.84 14.57 -1.45
C LEU A 653 -28.13 15.31 -1.07
N GLU A 654 -28.06 16.23 -0.10
CA GLU A 654 -29.21 17.03 0.38
C GLU A 654 -29.55 18.15 -0.60
N ASP A 655 -28.57 18.86 -1.16
CA ASP A 655 -28.74 20.05 -2.00
C ASP A 655 -28.90 19.76 -3.50
N GLY A 656 -28.71 18.52 -3.92
CA GLY A 656 -28.70 18.10 -5.33
C GLY A 656 -27.41 18.43 -6.08
N CYS A 657 -26.61 17.43 -6.35
CA CYS A 657 -25.21 17.49 -6.84
C CYS A 657 -24.89 18.33 -8.09
N ALA A 658 -25.88 18.79 -8.85
CA ALA A 658 -25.65 19.37 -10.19
C ALA A 658 -24.93 20.72 -10.19
N ALA A 659 -24.95 21.45 -9.08
CA ALA A 659 -24.46 22.83 -9.06
C ALA A 659 -22.92 22.96 -8.92
N LEU A 660 -22.24 21.97 -8.33
CA LEU A 660 -20.78 22.05 -8.12
C LEU A 660 -19.94 21.53 -9.31
N PHE A 661 -20.47 20.57 -10.06
CA PHE A 661 -19.76 19.97 -11.20
C PHE A 661 -20.10 20.62 -12.56
N GLY A 662 -21.24 21.31 -12.70
CA GLY A 662 -21.72 21.83 -13.98
C GLY A 662 -21.22 23.22 -14.40
N ASN A 663 -21.20 24.20 -13.50
CA ASN A 663 -20.83 25.59 -13.79
C ASN A 663 -19.61 26.10 -13.00
N GLY A 664 -19.00 25.29 -12.14
CA GLY A 664 -17.86 25.66 -11.31
C GLY A 664 -18.17 26.81 -10.33
N VAL A 665 -17.43 26.86 -9.24
CA VAL A 665 -17.41 28.07 -8.39
C VAL A 665 -16.68 29.15 -9.17
N GLN A 666 -17.34 30.28 -9.42
CA GLN A 666 -16.70 31.44 -10.07
C GLN A 666 -15.81 32.18 -9.08
N LEU A 667 -14.57 32.40 -9.47
CA LEU A 667 -13.65 33.23 -8.70
C LEU A 667 -14.03 34.70 -8.84
N PRO A 668 -14.08 35.47 -7.73
CA PRO A 668 -14.28 36.91 -7.80
C PRO A 668 -13.19 37.57 -8.65
N ALA A 669 -13.57 38.51 -9.49
CA ALA A 669 -12.66 39.27 -10.32
C ALA A 669 -11.55 39.91 -9.46
N GLY A 670 -10.30 39.70 -9.81
CA GLY A 670 -9.15 40.26 -9.11
C GLY A 670 -8.75 39.55 -7.82
N LEU A 671 -9.40 38.45 -7.43
CA LEU A 671 -9.04 37.73 -6.21
C LEU A 671 -7.62 37.11 -6.28
N LEU A 672 -7.24 36.55 -7.41
CA LEU A 672 -5.91 36.00 -7.64
C LEU A 672 -4.95 37.05 -8.21
N ALA A 673 -5.39 37.85 -9.19
CA ALA A 673 -4.60 38.91 -9.82
C ALA A 673 -4.67 40.22 -9.01
N GLY A 674 -3.93 40.31 -7.89
CA GLY A 674 -3.81 41.51 -7.05
C GLY A 674 -4.65 41.53 -5.78
N GLY A 675 -5.36 40.44 -5.44
CA GLY A 675 -5.97 40.23 -4.15
C GLY A 675 -4.92 39.99 -3.04
N SER A 676 -5.26 40.32 -1.79
CA SER A 676 -4.38 39.99 -0.66
C SER A 676 -4.57 38.53 -0.20
N ASP A 677 -3.53 37.96 0.42
CA ASP A 677 -3.59 36.62 1.04
C ASP A 677 -4.78 36.52 2.02
N ALA A 678 -5.05 37.58 2.77
CA ALA A 678 -6.20 37.66 3.68
C ALA A 678 -7.53 37.54 2.92
N ALA A 679 -7.67 38.19 1.77
CA ALA A 679 -8.89 38.13 0.96
C ALA A 679 -9.11 36.75 0.39
N LEU A 680 -8.06 36.08 -0.12
CA LEU A 680 -8.13 34.71 -0.62
C LEU A 680 -8.46 33.72 0.51
N THR A 681 -7.78 33.83 1.66
CA THR A 681 -8.05 33.00 2.84
C THR A 681 -9.50 33.16 3.31
N ARG A 682 -9.98 34.42 3.39
CA ARG A 682 -11.36 34.73 3.75
C ARG A 682 -12.34 34.09 2.77
N TRP A 683 -12.09 34.25 1.46
CA TRP A 683 -12.99 33.67 0.45
C TRP A 683 -12.99 32.16 0.48
N LEU A 684 -11.85 31.50 0.69
CA LEU A 684 -11.76 30.05 0.85
C LEU A 684 -12.61 29.56 2.03
N LEU A 685 -12.56 30.24 3.18
CA LEU A 685 -13.31 29.85 4.36
C LEU A 685 -14.83 30.10 4.23
N VAL A 686 -15.22 31.27 3.78
CA VAL A 686 -16.63 31.71 3.90
C VAL A 686 -17.31 32.04 2.56
N GLY A 687 -16.57 32.11 1.44
CA GLY A 687 -17.15 32.56 0.16
C GLY A 687 -17.52 34.03 0.13
N GLU A 688 -18.48 34.39 -0.71
CA GLU A 688 -18.96 35.79 -0.89
C GLU A 688 -20.14 36.16 0.02
N SER A 689 -20.76 35.21 0.67
CA SER A 689 -22.03 35.42 1.36
C SER A 689 -21.94 35.31 2.87
N SER A 690 -22.98 35.80 3.56
CA SER A 690 -23.23 35.54 4.98
C SER A 690 -23.78 34.13 5.27
N ALA A 691 -23.77 33.24 4.27
CA ALA A 691 -24.24 31.86 4.39
C ALA A 691 -23.49 31.09 5.48
N PRO A 692 -24.06 30.01 6.02
CA PRO A 692 -23.38 29.11 6.92
C PRO A 692 -22.12 28.49 6.26
N LEU A 693 -21.18 28.05 7.08
CA LEU A 693 -20.01 27.30 6.60
C LEU A 693 -20.43 26.03 5.84
N SER A 694 -19.80 25.78 4.72
CA SER A 694 -20.09 24.63 3.87
C SER A 694 -18.81 23.83 3.60
N ALA A 695 -18.84 22.56 3.92
CA ALA A 695 -17.75 21.63 3.65
C ALA A 695 -17.58 21.41 2.14
N SER A 696 -18.67 21.21 1.41
CA SER A 696 -18.67 21.07 -0.06
C SER A 696 -18.21 22.36 -0.74
N GLY A 697 -18.64 23.52 -0.21
CA GLY A 697 -18.21 24.83 -0.67
C GLY A 697 -16.68 25.05 -0.54
N LEU A 698 -16.07 24.64 0.57
CA LEU A 698 -14.59 24.70 0.70
C LEU A 698 -13.88 23.86 -0.36
N HIS A 699 -14.30 22.60 -0.55
CA HIS A 699 -13.70 21.72 -1.57
C HIS A 699 -13.77 22.34 -2.95
N ALA A 700 -14.94 22.88 -3.31
CA ALA A 700 -15.17 23.49 -4.62
C ALA A 700 -14.35 24.78 -4.81
N ARG A 701 -14.28 25.65 -3.78
CA ARG A 701 -13.48 26.88 -3.84
C ARG A 701 -11.99 26.60 -3.95
N LEU A 702 -11.46 25.64 -3.17
CA LEU A 702 -10.06 25.25 -3.26
C LEU A 702 -9.72 24.69 -4.64
N ALA A 703 -10.59 23.79 -5.17
CA ALA A 703 -10.40 23.26 -6.52
C ALA A 703 -10.44 24.37 -7.57
N ALA A 704 -11.35 25.33 -7.48
CA ALA A 704 -11.46 26.45 -8.42
C ALA A 704 -10.18 27.32 -8.44
N VAL A 705 -9.62 27.62 -7.25
CA VAL A 705 -8.35 28.37 -7.14
C VAL A 705 -7.21 27.61 -7.81
N ILE A 706 -7.03 26.33 -7.48
CA ILE A 706 -5.95 25.51 -8.04
C ILE A 706 -6.06 25.39 -9.58
N ILE A 707 -7.29 25.19 -10.08
CA ILE A 707 -7.53 25.10 -11.53
C ILE A 707 -7.17 26.40 -12.22
N ALA A 708 -7.56 27.55 -11.66
CA ALA A 708 -7.23 28.85 -12.25
C ALA A 708 -5.73 29.12 -12.27
N GLU A 709 -5.01 28.76 -11.20
CA GLU A 709 -3.56 28.89 -11.15
C GLU A 709 -2.86 27.94 -12.16
N CYS A 710 -3.42 26.76 -12.37
CA CYS A 710 -2.93 25.86 -13.44
C CYS A 710 -3.16 26.45 -14.84
N GLU A 711 -4.29 27.13 -15.08
CA GLU A 711 -4.54 27.82 -16.36
C GLU A 711 -3.55 28.97 -16.58
N ALA A 712 -3.30 29.79 -15.55
CA ALA A 712 -2.30 30.86 -15.60
C ALA A 712 -0.88 30.30 -15.86
N ALA A 713 -0.50 29.24 -15.15
CA ALA A 713 0.79 28.59 -15.36
C ALA A 713 0.95 27.98 -16.76
N ARG A 714 -0.14 27.46 -17.35
CA ARG A 714 -0.13 26.99 -18.75
C ARG A 714 0.05 28.12 -19.75
N GLU A 715 -0.58 29.28 -19.52
CA GLU A 715 -0.41 30.45 -20.38
C GLU A 715 1.04 30.91 -20.42
N GLU A 716 1.77 30.84 -19.31
CA GLU A 716 3.17 31.21 -19.21
C GLU A 716 4.12 30.14 -19.78
N SER A 717 3.87 28.85 -19.48
CA SER A 717 4.82 27.76 -19.76
C SER A 717 4.49 26.95 -21.01
N GLY A 718 3.24 26.98 -21.48
CA GLY A 718 2.74 26.08 -22.52
C GLY A 718 2.50 24.63 -22.06
N ILE A 719 2.70 24.30 -20.78
CA ILE A 719 2.58 22.94 -20.24
C ILE A 719 1.12 22.61 -19.99
N SER A 720 0.62 21.52 -20.60
CA SER A 720 -0.76 21.03 -20.44
C SER A 720 -0.85 19.66 -19.71
N ARG A 721 0.27 19.12 -19.25
CA ARG A 721 0.33 17.88 -18.46
C ARG A 721 0.33 18.23 -16.98
N ILE A 722 -0.65 17.69 -16.23
CA ILE A 722 -0.78 17.87 -14.78
C ILE A 722 -0.44 16.56 -14.06
N ALA A 723 0.41 16.65 -13.03
CA ALA A 723 0.64 15.56 -12.09
C ALA A 723 0.00 15.93 -10.74
N LEU A 724 -1.00 15.13 -10.28
CA LEU A 724 -1.66 15.28 -8.99
C LEU A 724 -0.99 14.36 -7.96
N GLY A 725 -0.41 14.92 -6.90
CA GLY A 725 0.26 14.17 -5.83
C GLY A 725 0.00 14.75 -4.44
N GLY A 726 0.45 14.02 -3.40
CA GLY A 726 0.28 14.40 -1.99
C GLY A 726 -0.92 13.75 -1.32
N GLY A 727 -0.86 13.65 0.02
CA GLY A 727 -1.83 12.91 0.83
C GLY A 727 -3.28 13.38 0.72
N CYS A 728 -3.52 14.66 0.39
CA CYS A 728 -4.86 15.18 0.18
C CYS A 728 -5.56 14.60 -1.07
N MET A 729 -4.82 13.97 -2.01
CA MET A 729 -5.42 13.26 -3.15
C MET A 729 -6.15 11.97 -2.75
N VAL A 730 -6.05 11.56 -1.48
CA VAL A 730 -6.90 10.52 -0.90
C VAL A 730 -8.33 11.05 -0.64
N ASN A 731 -8.57 12.37 -0.56
CA ASN A 731 -9.92 12.94 -0.50
C ASN A 731 -10.59 12.78 -1.87
N ARG A 732 -11.60 11.89 -1.93
CA ARG A 732 -12.27 11.49 -3.18
C ARG A 732 -12.97 12.66 -3.86
N LEU A 733 -13.63 13.53 -3.07
CA LEU A 733 -14.35 14.69 -3.60
C LEU A 733 -13.37 15.70 -4.21
N LEU A 734 -12.31 16.05 -3.48
CA LEU A 734 -11.29 16.98 -3.98
C LEU A 734 -10.60 16.44 -5.25
N PHE A 735 -10.26 15.16 -5.25
CA PHE A 735 -9.64 14.51 -6.40
C PHE A 735 -10.54 14.56 -7.64
N SER A 736 -11.85 14.24 -7.49
CA SER A 736 -12.81 14.32 -8.60
C SER A 736 -12.96 15.74 -9.11
N LEU A 737 -13.12 16.72 -8.23
CA LEU A 737 -13.26 18.14 -8.61
C LEU A 737 -12.04 18.66 -9.38
N LEU A 738 -10.83 18.29 -8.95
CA LEU A 738 -9.60 18.69 -9.63
C LEU A 738 -9.42 17.96 -10.96
N SER A 739 -9.56 16.62 -10.98
CA SER A 739 -9.31 15.83 -12.20
C SER A 739 -10.32 16.18 -13.31
N GLU A 740 -11.62 16.21 -12.99
CA GLU A 740 -12.67 16.56 -13.94
C GLU A 740 -12.57 18.03 -14.38
N GLY A 741 -12.33 18.94 -13.42
CA GLY A 741 -12.21 20.37 -13.70
C GLY A 741 -11.02 20.72 -14.59
N LEU A 742 -9.87 20.08 -14.39
CA LEU A 742 -8.67 20.25 -15.22
C LEU A 742 -8.84 19.60 -16.60
N GLN A 743 -9.41 18.40 -16.67
CA GLN A 743 -9.69 17.73 -17.94
C GLN A 743 -10.67 18.53 -18.81
N ALA A 744 -11.73 19.10 -18.20
CA ALA A 744 -12.69 19.94 -18.91
C ALA A 744 -12.05 21.21 -19.52
N ARG A 745 -10.88 21.62 -19.00
CA ARG A 745 -10.07 22.74 -19.51
C ARG A 745 -8.95 22.32 -20.46
N GLY A 746 -8.95 21.05 -20.87
CA GLY A 746 -8.02 20.50 -21.86
C GLY A 746 -6.65 20.13 -21.31
N PHE A 747 -6.50 19.95 -20.00
CA PHE A 747 -5.30 19.36 -19.41
C PHE A 747 -5.33 17.83 -19.50
N THR A 748 -4.16 17.23 -19.63
CA THR A 748 -3.98 15.78 -19.41
C THR A 748 -3.55 15.55 -17.97
N VAL A 749 -4.39 14.85 -17.19
CA VAL A 749 -4.20 14.68 -15.74
C VAL A 749 -3.65 13.28 -15.45
N TYR A 750 -2.60 13.23 -14.64
CA TYR A 750 -1.94 12.02 -14.15
C TYR A 750 -1.97 12.00 -12.62
N ALA A 751 -2.16 10.84 -12.03
CA ALA A 751 -2.13 10.60 -10.58
C ALA A 751 -1.58 9.21 -10.27
N ASN A 752 -1.19 8.98 -9.02
CA ASN A 752 -0.70 7.67 -8.59
C ASN A 752 -1.77 6.56 -8.76
N ARG A 753 -1.34 5.39 -9.22
CA ARG A 753 -2.15 4.18 -9.44
C ARG A 753 -1.65 2.99 -8.63
N GLU A 754 -0.39 2.62 -8.80
CA GLU A 754 0.26 1.47 -8.14
C GLU A 754 0.83 1.83 -6.77
N LEU A 755 1.17 3.09 -6.57
CA LEU A 755 1.60 3.66 -5.29
C LEU A 755 0.49 4.52 -4.68
N PRO A 756 0.44 4.64 -3.34
CA PRO A 756 -0.47 5.59 -2.71
C PRO A 756 -0.05 7.03 -3.01
N PRO A 757 -1.00 7.97 -3.18
CA PRO A 757 -0.65 9.37 -3.40
C PRO A 757 -0.06 10.06 -2.15
N ASN A 758 -0.23 9.44 -0.96
CA ASN A 758 0.36 9.92 0.31
C ASN A 758 1.85 9.54 0.41
N ASP A 759 2.46 9.79 1.57
CA ASP A 759 3.91 9.57 1.81
C ASP A 759 4.41 8.17 1.44
N GLY A 760 3.53 7.18 1.30
CA GLY A 760 3.92 5.85 0.83
C GLY A 760 4.57 5.80 -0.55
N CYS A 761 4.46 6.87 -1.37
CA CYS A 761 5.16 6.98 -2.66
C CYS A 761 6.50 7.73 -2.58
N ILE A 762 6.81 8.40 -1.47
CA ILE A 762 7.97 9.31 -1.36
C ILE A 762 9.29 8.60 -1.65
N ALA A 763 9.50 7.41 -1.11
CA ALA A 763 10.73 6.65 -1.36
C ALA A 763 10.96 6.39 -2.86
N TYR A 764 9.89 6.10 -3.59
CA TYR A 764 9.95 5.93 -5.05
C TYR A 764 10.26 7.25 -5.75
N GLY A 765 9.55 8.33 -5.40
CA GLY A 765 9.82 9.66 -5.96
C GLY A 765 11.25 10.14 -5.69
N GLN A 766 11.77 9.92 -4.48
CA GLN A 766 13.17 10.19 -4.14
C GLN A 766 14.14 9.42 -5.04
N ALA A 767 13.86 8.14 -5.31
CA ALA A 767 14.69 7.32 -6.20
C ALA A 767 14.66 7.82 -7.65
N ILE A 768 13.50 8.27 -8.15
CA ILE A 768 13.36 8.86 -9.50
C ILE A 768 14.18 10.15 -9.62
N VAL A 769 14.04 11.07 -8.64
CA VAL A 769 14.79 12.33 -8.65
C VAL A 769 16.29 12.07 -8.53
N ALA A 770 16.71 11.20 -7.64
CA ALA A 770 18.11 10.87 -7.46
C ALA A 770 18.74 10.27 -8.73
N ARG A 771 18.03 9.34 -9.38
CA ARG A 771 18.48 8.75 -10.64
C ARG A 771 18.64 9.82 -11.72
N ALA A 772 17.66 10.71 -11.88
CA ALA A 772 17.71 11.75 -12.88
C ALA A 772 18.91 12.69 -12.64
N ARG A 773 19.09 13.18 -11.41
CA ARG A 773 20.20 14.07 -11.06
C ARG A 773 21.58 13.44 -11.23
N LEU A 774 21.74 12.17 -10.85
CA LEU A 774 23.01 11.45 -11.01
C LEU A 774 23.32 11.06 -12.46
N SER A 775 22.33 11.08 -13.36
CA SER A 775 22.53 10.83 -14.79
C SER A 775 22.90 12.10 -15.56
N GLU A 776 22.72 13.29 -14.98
CA GLU A 776 23.09 14.58 -15.56
C GLU A 776 24.54 14.98 -15.26
N VAL A 777 25.19 14.29 -14.30
CA VAL A 777 26.59 14.49 -13.90
C VAL A 777 27.50 13.48 -14.61
#